data_94f857346f1c61e3f1ab160ae5c87f99
#
_entry.id   94f857346f1c61e3f1ab160ae5c87f99
#
_cell.length_a   1.000
_cell.length_b   1.000
_cell.length_c   1.000
_cell.angle_alpha   90.00
_cell.angle_beta   90.00
_cell.angle_gamma   90.00
#
_symmetry.space_group_name_H-M   'P 1'
#
loop_
_entity.id
_entity.type
_entity.pdbx_description
1 polymer ?
#
loop_
_entity_poly.entity_id
_entity_poly.type
_entity_poly.pdbx_seq_one_letter_code
_entity_poly.pdbx_strand_id
1 'polypeptide(L)'
;MGNIVGIDLGTTNSVAAFKLAHTDVVTAEDNTPPDRKLTRSVVALDQGKIKVGNSAYNQLQNDPENVIISIKRLIGRGFNDPVIQEQLSRFGYKITKSTQGTDNSLSVWLGGKEYQPEDIAAEILKKLVQNAQTHQAKTGQKSIINQAVVTIPAYFNDKQRYATQIASGKAGLSLRELLPEPTAAAISYSYSANSDDVKTLLVYDFGGGTLDCSIVTAVGNQFIESAKAGDLWLGGDDFDHSIIEFVKQEVARQEGLNNLDQLIAKMPHYQRVRLLGELKIEAEKAKIQLSSQPSAEIITSTPLLDELGMAVPIQVTITRQKFEQLITPLIERSVKICYDVIKYSDYPLDQIDVILLVGGSSQVPIVQQKIREAFPINQVLVHPNPMYAVAEGAAIVAAGLTEKVTTVSRDYCIELVNDPRFIIIPQGEILPVKKFHNFKTEADGQRLIHFKFFSPDLVRKDLDNTDRDERIGDMWLALDQPYPRGTEVLVTVELDEQNNSLQMMAALKNKPEVKVSCSFSRGGINEEISRQVEQRIKELNAAANLTETGVQNANEIAGEVIKSANQIYHNDKIQSDRLEAAQNKLKELENFASEERDIAQFYQTMFEFVLEVCDSLIHPTQKQRLQTLVQDLNQALE
;
A
#
# COMPACT_ATOMS: atom_id res chain seq x y z
N MET A 1 27.14 -6.25 -16.72
CA MET A 1 26.00 -5.32 -16.68
C MET A 1 24.89 -5.95 -17.52
N GLY A 2 23.81 -6.45 -16.97
CA GLY A 2 22.75 -7.12 -17.75
C GLY A 2 21.76 -7.92 -16.91
N ASN A 3 22.03 -8.05 -15.63
CA ASN A 3 21.20 -8.90 -14.75
C ASN A 3 20.15 -8.11 -13.96
N ILE A 4 20.00 -6.83 -14.23
CA ILE A 4 19.09 -5.93 -13.51
C ILE A 4 18.13 -5.25 -14.49
N VAL A 5 16.89 -5.08 -14.06
CA VAL A 5 15.79 -4.46 -14.81
C VAL A 5 15.10 -3.39 -13.98
N GLY A 6 14.65 -2.32 -14.61
CA GLY A 6 13.68 -1.39 -14.02
C GLY A 6 12.26 -1.84 -14.36
N ILE A 7 11.39 -1.89 -13.40
CA ILE A 7 10.00 -2.35 -13.56
C ILE A 7 9.04 -1.32 -13.01
N ASP A 8 8.12 -0.88 -13.86
CA ASP A 8 6.88 -0.24 -13.45
C ASP A 8 5.82 -1.32 -13.25
N LEU A 9 5.44 -1.58 -12.00
CA LEU A 9 4.34 -2.48 -11.65
C LEU A 9 3.05 -1.65 -11.52
N GLY A 10 2.43 -1.32 -12.64
CA GLY A 10 1.25 -0.48 -12.69
C GLY A 10 -0.06 -1.21 -12.34
N THR A 11 -1.12 -0.45 -12.02
CA THR A 11 -2.46 -1.01 -11.73
C THR A 11 -3.09 -1.64 -12.96
N THR A 12 -3.01 -0.98 -14.11
CA THR A 12 -3.64 -1.40 -15.37
C THR A 12 -2.64 -1.98 -16.36
N ASN A 13 -1.50 -1.32 -16.50
CA ASN A 13 -0.40 -1.75 -17.38
C ASN A 13 0.90 -1.73 -16.58
N SER A 14 1.76 -2.68 -16.89
CA SER A 14 3.12 -2.77 -16.33
C SER A 14 4.14 -2.76 -17.44
N VAL A 15 5.33 -2.24 -17.14
CA VAL A 15 6.42 -2.04 -18.11
C VAL A 15 7.73 -2.50 -17.51
N ALA A 16 8.57 -3.12 -18.32
CA ALA A 16 9.97 -3.37 -17.99
C ALA A 16 10.89 -2.58 -18.92
N ALA A 17 11.95 -2.01 -18.38
CA ALA A 17 12.98 -1.32 -19.15
C ALA A 17 14.37 -1.71 -18.63
N PHE A 18 15.37 -1.63 -19.49
CA PHE A 18 16.75 -1.99 -19.15
C PHE A 18 17.75 -1.23 -20.02
N LYS A 19 18.99 -1.13 -19.56
CA LYS A 19 20.08 -0.55 -20.33
C LYS A 19 20.76 -1.62 -21.17
N LEU A 20 20.84 -1.40 -22.48
CA LEU A 20 21.69 -2.18 -23.36
C LEU A 20 23.15 -1.69 -23.30
N ALA A 21 24.11 -2.59 -23.54
CA ALA A 21 25.50 -2.20 -23.69
C ALA A 21 25.64 -1.18 -24.85
N HIS A 22 26.30 -0.06 -24.58
CA HIS A 22 26.55 1.02 -25.55
C HIS A 22 25.32 1.78 -26.08
N THR A 23 24.12 1.55 -25.59
CA THR A 23 22.88 2.25 -25.95
C THR A 23 22.19 2.85 -24.75
N ASP A 24 21.21 3.69 -25.03
CA ASP A 24 20.30 4.24 -24.02
C ASP A 24 19.42 3.16 -23.39
N VAL A 25 18.63 3.57 -22.40
CA VAL A 25 17.62 2.74 -21.78
C VAL A 25 16.55 2.36 -22.79
N VAL A 26 16.20 1.09 -22.83
CA VAL A 26 15.24 0.51 -23.77
C VAL A 26 14.08 -0.15 -23.02
N THR A 27 12.86 0.20 -23.42
CA THR A 27 11.65 -0.45 -22.95
C THR A 27 11.52 -1.84 -23.56
N ALA A 28 11.28 -2.87 -22.74
CA ALA A 28 11.12 -4.25 -23.18
C ALA A 28 9.85 -4.44 -24.01
N GLU A 29 9.91 -5.31 -25.02
CA GLU A 29 8.75 -5.65 -25.84
C GLU A 29 7.97 -6.81 -25.23
N ASP A 30 6.65 -6.65 -25.06
CA ASP A 30 5.71 -7.75 -24.79
C ASP A 30 5.36 -8.54 -26.07
N ASN A 31 5.46 -7.90 -27.22
CA ASN A 31 5.08 -8.42 -28.53
C ASN A 31 3.58 -8.69 -28.71
N THR A 32 2.73 -8.21 -27.80
CA THR A 32 1.27 -8.34 -27.90
C THR A 32 0.63 -6.99 -28.27
N PRO A 33 -0.24 -6.95 -29.30
CA PRO A 33 -0.98 -5.72 -29.63
C PRO A 33 -1.96 -5.33 -28.50
N PRO A 34 -2.43 -4.06 -28.42
CA PRO A 34 -2.16 -2.98 -29.38
C PRO A 34 -0.82 -2.28 -29.17
N ASP A 35 -0.30 -2.18 -27.96
CA ASP A 35 1.01 -1.61 -27.66
C ASP A 35 1.97 -2.74 -27.28
N ARG A 36 2.98 -2.94 -28.11
CA ARG A 36 3.95 -4.02 -27.94
C ARG A 36 4.93 -3.83 -26.78
N LYS A 37 4.87 -2.72 -26.07
CA LYS A 37 5.73 -2.41 -24.94
C LYS A 37 4.98 -2.44 -23.60
N LEU A 38 3.65 -2.43 -23.63
CA LEU A 38 2.81 -2.51 -22.43
C LEU A 38 2.37 -3.95 -22.18
N THR A 39 2.57 -4.42 -20.97
CA THR A 39 2.00 -5.67 -20.46
C THR A 39 0.81 -5.32 -19.57
N ARG A 40 -0.39 -5.78 -19.91
CA ARG A 40 -1.54 -5.62 -19.02
C ARG A 40 -1.28 -6.27 -17.65
N SER A 41 -1.56 -5.54 -16.57
CA SER A 41 -1.47 -6.04 -15.19
C SER A 41 -2.66 -6.94 -14.86
N VAL A 42 -2.85 -7.96 -15.66
CA VAL A 42 -4.00 -8.89 -15.60
C VAL A 42 -3.50 -10.31 -15.55
N VAL A 43 -4.06 -11.10 -14.65
CA VAL A 43 -3.78 -12.54 -14.50
C VAL A 43 -5.08 -13.31 -14.62
N ALA A 44 -5.09 -14.35 -15.45
CA ALA A 44 -6.24 -15.22 -15.63
C ALA A 44 -5.84 -16.69 -15.59
N LEU A 45 -6.80 -17.54 -15.28
CA LEU A 45 -6.67 -18.99 -15.44
C LEU A 45 -7.36 -19.41 -16.74
N ASP A 46 -6.60 -19.97 -17.67
CA ASP A 46 -7.12 -20.50 -18.93
C ASP A 46 -6.68 -21.95 -19.10
N GLN A 47 -7.64 -22.88 -19.17
CA GLN A 47 -7.39 -24.32 -19.26
C GLN A 47 -6.38 -24.85 -18.23
N GLY A 48 -6.47 -24.38 -16.98
CA GLY A 48 -5.59 -24.78 -15.88
C GLY A 48 -4.19 -24.14 -15.91
N LYS A 49 -3.93 -23.20 -16.82
CA LYS A 49 -2.66 -22.47 -16.92
C LYS A 49 -2.85 -20.99 -16.60
N ILE A 50 -1.92 -20.43 -15.84
CA ILE A 50 -1.88 -18.99 -15.60
C ILE A 50 -1.48 -18.27 -16.89
N LYS A 51 -2.27 -17.29 -17.27
CA LYS A 51 -2.01 -16.33 -18.35
C LYS A 51 -1.81 -14.94 -17.75
N VAL A 52 -0.94 -14.15 -18.36
CA VAL A 52 -0.68 -12.77 -17.94
C VAL A 52 -0.70 -11.86 -19.17
N GLY A 53 -1.14 -10.63 -18.97
CA GLY A 53 -1.15 -9.61 -20.02
C GLY A 53 -2.43 -9.62 -20.87
N ASN A 54 -2.34 -9.24 -22.14
CA ASN A 54 -3.49 -9.10 -23.03
C ASN A 54 -4.25 -10.43 -23.24
N SER A 55 -3.56 -11.55 -23.23
CA SER A 55 -4.21 -12.86 -23.34
C SER A 55 -5.11 -13.18 -22.13
N ALA A 56 -4.72 -12.72 -20.93
CA ALA A 56 -5.53 -12.80 -19.74
C ALA A 56 -6.70 -11.81 -19.79
N TYR A 57 -6.45 -10.58 -20.22
CA TYR A 57 -7.48 -9.53 -20.33
C TYR A 57 -8.63 -9.93 -21.26
N ASN A 58 -8.35 -10.61 -22.37
CA ASN A 58 -9.36 -11.08 -23.30
C ASN A 58 -10.31 -12.13 -22.69
N GLN A 59 -9.90 -12.79 -21.59
CA GLN A 59 -10.79 -13.73 -20.88
C GLN A 59 -11.92 -13.03 -20.12
N LEU A 60 -11.86 -11.70 -19.90
CA LEU A 60 -12.97 -10.94 -19.31
C LEU A 60 -14.29 -11.10 -20.08
N GLN A 61 -14.22 -11.39 -21.39
CA GLN A 61 -15.42 -11.64 -22.20
C GLN A 61 -16.01 -13.05 -22.02
N ASN A 62 -15.21 -13.99 -21.54
CA ASN A 62 -15.60 -15.39 -21.49
C ASN A 62 -15.74 -15.94 -20.07
N ASP A 63 -14.79 -15.61 -19.19
CA ASP A 63 -14.72 -16.12 -17.82
C ASP A 63 -14.16 -15.05 -16.86
N PRO A 64 -14.88 -13.92 -16.66
CA PRO A 64 -14.37 -12.78 -15.87
C PRO A 64 -14.12 -13.11 -14.40
N GLU A 65 -14.76 -14.14 -13.83
CA GLU A 65 -14.52 -14.54 -12.44
C GLU A 65 -13.13 -15.16 -12.22
N ASN A 66 -12.53 -15.68 -13.28
CA ASN A 66 -11.18 -16.22 -13.30
C ASN A 66 -10.18 -15.25 -13.95
N VAL A 67 -10.47 -13.95 -13.89
CA VAL A 67 -9.60 -12.87 -14.36
C VAL A 67 -9.40 -11.86 -13.25
N ILE A 68 -8.18 -11.74 -12.77
CA ILE A 68 -7.80 -10.79 -11.74
C ILE A 68 -7.21 -9.54 -12.41
N ILE A 69 -7.85 -8.40 -12.18
CA ILE A 69 -7.44 -7.06 -12.63
C ILE A 69 -7.18 -6.17 -11.43
N SER A 70 -6.44 -5.09 -11.61
CA SER A 70 -6.21 -4.03 -10.60
C SER A 70 -5.70 -4.54 -9.25
N ILE A 71 -4.91 -5.62 -9.24
CA ILE A 71 -4.40 -6.27 -8.02
C ILE A 71 -3.57 -5.33 -7.15
N LYS A 72 -2.91 -4.33 -7.75
CA LYS A 72 -2.12 -3.31 -7.04
C LYS A 72 -2.95 -2.53 -6.02
N ARG A 73 -4.27 -2.40 -6.22
CA ARG A 73 -5.20 -1.78 -5.26
C ARG A 73 -5.42 -2.61 -3.99
N LEU A 74 -5.14 -3.92 -4.05
CA LEU A 74 -5.33 -4.87 -2.96
C LEU A 74 -4.02 -5.22 -2.24
N ILE A 75 -2.87 -5.00 -2.87
CA ILE A 75 -1.56 -5.37 -2.33
C ILE A 75 -1.32 -4.65 -1.00
N GLY A 76 -0.92 -5.39 0.03
CA GLY A 76 -0.66 -4.88 1.37
C GLY A 76 -1.91 -4.34 2.10
N ARG A 77 -3.13 -4.64 1.62
CA ARG A 77 -4.39 -4.23 2.25
C ARG A 77 -5.00 -5.37 3.07
N GLY A 78 -5.76 -5.00 4.09
CA GLY A 78 -6.54 -5.93 4.89
C GLY A 78 -7.97 -6.09 4.37
N PHE A 79 -8.59 -7.26 4.63
CA PHE A 79 -9.97 -7.50 4.23
C PHE A 79 -10.96 -6.53 4.90
N ASN A 80 -10.72 -6.21 6.19
CA ASN A 80 -11.59 -5.31 6.95
C ASN A 80 -11.27 -3.82 6.71
N ASP A 81 -10.34 -3.49 5.80
CA ASP A 81 -10.07 -2.10 5.41
C ASP A 81 -11.37 -1.47 4.87
N PRO A 82 -11.86 -0.35 5.46
CA PRO A 82 -13.11 0.28 5.04
C PRO A 82 -13.15 0.58 3.55
N VAL A 83 -12.02 1.00 2.97
CA VAL A 83 -11.93 1.30 1.53
C VAL A 83 -12.13 0.02 0.71
N ILE A 84 -11.58 -1.11 1.15
CA ILE A 84 -11.78 -2.40 0.48
C ILE A 84 -13.25 -2.81 0.55
N GLN A 85 -13.88 -2.70 1.72
CA GLN A 85 -15.29 -3.06 1.90
C GLN A 85 -16.23 -2.22 1.03
N GLU A 86 -15.97 -0.92 0.89
CA GLU A 86 -16.72 -0.01 0.02
C GLU A 86 -16.59 -0.38 -1.47
N GLN A 87 -15.45 -0.96 -1.86
CA GLN A 87 -15.11 -1.21 -3.26
C GLN A 87 -15.30 -2.66 -3.72
N LEU A 88 -15.67 -3.59 -2.81
CA LEU A 88 -15.79 -5.02 -3.11
C LEU A 88 -16.67 -5.31 -4.34
N SER A 89 -17.78 -4.57 -4.50
CA SER A 89 -18.72 -4.75 -5.61
C SER A 89 -18.17 -4.39 -7.00
N ARG A 90 -17.05 -3.66 -7.05
CA ARG A 90 -16.39 -3.26 -8.31
C ARG A 90 -15.48 -4.34 -8.89
N PHE A 91 -15.11 -5.35 -8.08
CA PHE A 91 -14.27 -6.45 -8.54
C PHE A 91 -15.10 -7.57 -9.15
N GLY A 92 -14.73 -8.02 -10.34
CA GLY A 92 -15.39 -9.13 -11.04
C GLY A 92 -15.03 -10.52 -10.52
N TYR A 93 -14.02 -10.60 -9.64
CA TYR A 93 -13.52 -11.83 -9.03
C TYR A 93 -13.78 -11.87 -7.53
N LYS A 94 -13.72 -13.06 -6.95
CA LYS A 94 -14.01 -13.28 -5.54
C LYS A 94 -12.86 -12.81 -4.66
N ILE A 95 -13.17 -11.98 -3.65
CA ILE A 95 -12.27 -11.50 -2.61
C ILE A 95 -12.86 -11.95 -1.26
N THR A 96 -12.03 -12.51 -0.38
CA THR A 96 -12.43 -12.99 0.95
C THR A 96 -11.38 -12.70 2.00
N LYS A 97 -11.75 -12.90 3.26
CA LYS A 97 -10.73 -13.12 4.30
C LYS A 97 -9.88 -14.33 3.90
N SER A 98 -8.58 -14.23 4.15
CA SER A 98 -7.67 -15.34 3.90
C SER A 98 -7.92 -16.48 4.89
N THR A 99 -7.77 -17.71 4.41
CA THR A 99 -7.72 -18.89 5.28
C THR A 99 -6.37 -19.03 6.00
N GLN A 100 -5.38 -18.26 5.56
CA GLN A 100 -4.02 -18.22 6.13
C GLN A 100 -3.68 -16.78 6.52
N GLY A 101 -2.96 -16.62 7.62
CA GLY A 101 -2.57 -15.31 8.11
C GLY A 101 -3.44 -14.82 9.26
N THR A 102 -3.68 -13.52 9.34
CA THR A 102 -4.50 -12.91 10.39
C THR A 102 -5.98 -12.87 9.99
N ASP A 103 -6.87 -12.56 10.93
CA ASP A 103 -8.30 -12.34 10.68
C ASP A 103 -8.61 -11.15 9.76
N ASN A 104 -7.60 -10.30 9.48
CA ASN A 104 -7.66 -9.20 8.52
C ASN A 104 -6.90 -9.48 7.21
N SER A 105 -6.27 -10.63 7.06
CA SER A 105 -5.60 -10.98 5.79
C SER A 105 -6.60 -11.14 4.66
N LEU A 106 -6.27 -10.61 3.48
CA LEU A 106 -7.10 -10.60 2.28
C LEU A 106 -6.59 -11.64 1.28
N SER A 107 -7.52 -12.34 0.65
CA SER A 107 -7.24 -13.27 -0.45
C SER A 107 -8.14 -13.04 -1.64
N VAL A 108 -7.60 -13.33 -2.82
CA VAL A 108 -8.31 -13.38 -4.10
C VAL A 108 -8.40 -14.82 -4.60
N TRP A 109 -9.44 -15.13 -5.36
CA TRP A 109 -9.69 -16.48 -5.84
C TRP A 109 -9.51 -16.57 -7.36
N LEU A 110 -8.78 -17.58 -7.79
CA LEU A 110 -8.52 -17.86 -9.21
C LEU A 110 -8.61 -19.36 -9.44
N GLY A 111 -9.55 -19.80 -10.29
CA GLY A 111 -9.75 -21.22 -10.59
C GLY A 111 -10.12 -22.08 -9.38
N GLY A 112 -10.86 -21.52 -8.43
CA GLY A 112 -11.24 -22.19 -7.19
C GLY A 112 -10.13 -22.35 -6.16
N LYS A 113 -8.96 -21.72 -6.38
CA LYS A 113 -7.83 -21.67 -5.43
C LYS A 113 -7.68 -20.27 -4.87
N GLU A 114 -7.25 -20.23 -3.63
CA GLU A 114 -6.94 -19.02 -2.89
C GLU A 114 -5.50 -18.54 -3.19
N TYR A 115 -5.34 -17.25 -3.42
CA TYR A 115 -4.07 -16.58 -3.64
C TYR A 115 -4.01 -15.29 -2.82
N GLN A 116 -2.84 -14.93 -2.37
CA GLN A 116 -2.59 -13.60 -1.84
C GLN A 116 -2.39 -12.60 -2.98
N PRO A 117 -2.69 -11.30 -2.80
CA PRO A 117 -2.41 -10.28 -3.82
C PRO A 117 -0.96 -10.31 -4.33
N GLU A 118 -0.01 -10.61 -3.45
CA GLU A 118 1.42 -10.73 -3.75
C GLU A 118 1.73 -11.89 -4.69
N ASP A 119 0.96 -12.99 -4.64
CA ASP A 119 1.12 -14.12 -5.57
C ASP A 119 0.77 -13.71 -6.99
N ILE A 120 -0.33 -12.96 -7.13
CA ILE A 120 -0.81 -12.46 -8.42
C ILE A 120 0.15 -11.40 -8.99
N ALA A 121 0.62 -10.48 -8.14
CA ALA A 121 1.62 -9.50 -8.55
C ALA A 121 2.95 -10.16 -8.99
N ALA A 122 3.34 -11.25 -8.32
CA ALA A 122 4.52 -12.02 -8.70
C ALA A 122 4.41 -12.63 -10.10
N GLU A 123 3.23 -13.08 -10.53
CA GLU A 123 3.03 -13.59 -11.89
C GLU A 123 3.20 -12.49 -12.96
N ILE A 124 2.77 -11.25 -12.64
CA ILE A 124 2.99 -10.09 -13.52
C ILE A 124 4.50 -9.80 -13.61
N LEU A 125 5.20 -9.76 -12.47
CA LEU A 125 6.64 -9.53 -12.43
C LEU A 125 7.42 -10.60 -13.22
N LYS A 126 7.07 -11.89 -13.07
CA LYS A 126 7.67 -12.99 -13.86
C LYS A 126 7.49 -12.77 -15.37
N LYS A 127 6.32 -12.33 -15.79
CA LYS A 127 6.04 -12.04 -17.22
C LYS A 127 6.92 -10.90 -17.73
N LEU A 128 7.07 -9.82 -16.94
CA LEU A 128 7.91 -8.67 -17.32
C LEU A 128 9.38 -9.05 -17.44
N VAL A 129 9.90 -9.86 -16.52
CA VAL A 129 11.26 -10.39 -16.57
C VAL A 129 11.45 -11.25 -17.82
N GLN A 130 10.48 -12.12 -18.14
CA GLN A 130 10.51 -12.95 -19.34
C GLN A 130 10.53 -12.08 -20.61
N ASN A 131 9.73 -11.01 -20.66
CA ASN A 131 9.71 -10.07 -21.77
C ASN A 131 11.07 -9.38 -21.93
N ALA A 132 11.67 -8.90 -20.85
CA ALA A 132 12.98 -8.26 -20.87
C ALA A 132 14.09 -9.22 -21.32
N GLN A 133 14.14 -10.46 -20.81
CA GLN A 133 15.09 -11.49 -21.23
C GLN A 133 14.92 -11.87 -22.71
N THR A 134 13.67 -11.97 -23.17
CA THR A 134 13.37 -12.27 -24.58
C THR A 134 13.85 -11.14 -25.50
N HIS A 135 13.64 -9.89 -25.09
CA HIS A 135 14.12 -8.73 -25.84
C HIS A 135 15.66 -8.68 -25.87
N GLN A 136 16.32 -8.85 -24.72
CA GLN A 136 17.79 -8.90 -24.65
C GLN A 136 18.37 -10.01 -25.54
N ALA A 137 17.75 -11.18 -25.58
CA ALA A 137 18.19 -12.29 -26.42
C ALA A 137 18.13 -11.94 -27.91
N LYS A 138 17.14 -11.15 -28.38
CA LYS A 138 17.03 -10.66 -29.76
C LYS A 138 18.17 -9.69 -30.12
N THR A 139 18.71 -8.95 -29.16
CA THR A 139 19.82 -8.01 -29.36
C THR A 139 21.20 -8.66 -29.16
N GLY A 140 21.24 -10.00 -29.03
CA GLY A 140 22.49 -10.76 -28.88
C GLY A 140 23.01 -10.84 -27.43
N GLN A 141 22.33 -10.26 -26.47
CA GLN A 141 22.66 -10.37 -25.04
C GLN A 141 21.87 -11.52 -24.44
N LYS A 142 22.57 -12.50 -23.87
CA LYS A 142 21.94 -13.58 -23.11
C LYS A 142 22.35 -13.41 -21.64
N SER A 143 21.51 -12.77 -20.86
CA SER A 143 21.68 -12.66 -19.41
C SER A 143 20.45 -13.15 -18.66
N ILE A 144 20.68 -13.77 -17.50
CA ILE A 144 19.59 -14.09 -16.58
C ILE A 144 19.35 -12.83 -15.75
N ILE A 145 18.14 -12.28 -15.85
CA ILE A 145 17.70 -11.16 -15.02
C ILE A 145 17.22 -11.74 -13.68
N ASN A 146 17.90 -11.39 -12.61
CA ASN A 146 17.58 -11.81 -11.24
C ASN A 146 17.54 -10.66 -10.23
N GLN A 147 17.78 -9.42 -10.70
CA GLN A 147 17.69 -8.21 -9.88
C GLN A 147 16.74 -7.20 -10.54
N ALA A 148 16.07 -6.42 -9.70
CA ALA A 148 15.19 -5.35 -10.18
C ALA A 148 15.22 -4.11 -9.28
N VAL A 149 14.97 -2.95 -9.90
CA VAL A 149 14.41 -1.77 -9.27
C VAL A 149 12.92 -1.78 -9.63
N VAL A 150 12.04 -1.85 -8.64
CA VAL A 150 10.59 -1.91 -8.84
C VAL A 150 9.97 -0.61 -8.37
N THR A 151 9.08 -0.02 -9.16
CA THR A 151 8.44 1.22 -8.77
C THR A 151 7.17 0.98 -7.96
N ILE A 152 6.86 1.96 -7.14
CA ILE A 152 5.67 1.98 -6.29
C ILE A 152 5.09 3.40 -6.31
N PRO A 153 3.77 3.56 -6.10
CA PRO A 153 3.19 4.85 -5.82
C PRO A 153 3.94 5.55 -4.67
N ALA A 154 4.17 6.84 -4.82
CA ALA A 154 4.87 7.60 -3.79
C ALA A 154 4.12 7.54 -2.45
N TYR A 155 2.80 7.43 -2.51
CA TYR A 155 1.88 7.41 -1.37
C TYR A 155 1.66 6.00 -0.77
N PHE A 156 2.37 4.96 -1.24
CA PHE A 156 2.29 3.63 -0.63
C PHE A 156 2.75 3.66 0.82
N ASN A 157 1.92 3.07 1.67
CA ASN A 157 2.26 2.82 3.07
C ASN A 157 3.28 1.68 3.20
N ASP A 158 3.78 1.49 4.41
CA ASP A 158 4.83 0.50 4.68
C ASP A 158 4.36 -0.94 4.41
N LYS A 159 3.08 -1.26 4.65
CA LYS A 159 2.48 -2.58 4.32
C LYS A 159 2.52 -2.85 2.82
N GLN A 160 2.12 -1.87 2.03
CA GLN A 160 2.09 -1.98 0.57
C GLN A 160 3.51 -2.06 -0.02
N ARG A 161 4.45 -1.31 0.54
CA ARG A 161 5.88 -1.39 0.18
C ARG A 161 6.43 -2.79 0.46
N TYR A 162 6.18 -3.31 1.66
CA TYR A 162 6.62 -4.64 2.05
C TYR A 162 5.97 -5.75 1.22
N ALA A 163 4.68 -5.67 0.95
CA ALA A 163 3.97 -6.61 0.10
C ALA A 163 4.54 -6.63 -1.34
N THR A 164 4.97 -5.46 -1.86
CA THR A 164 5.66 -5.38 -3.15
C THR A 164 7.04 -6.05 -3.11
N GLN A 165 7.78 -5.95 -2.00
CA GLN A 165 9.03 -6.70 -1.80
C GLN A 165 8.79 -8.21 -1.81
N ILE A 166 7.74 -8.68 -1.11
CA ILE A 166 7.35 -10.10 -1.11
C ILE A 166 7.01 -10.57 -2.51
N ALA A 167 6.21 -9.81 -3.27
CA ALA A 167 5.86 -10.14 -4.64
C ALA A 167 7.12 -10.28 -5.53
N SER A 168 8.09 -9.37 -5.36
CA SER A 168 9.38 -9.43 -6.06
C SER A 168 10.16 -10.70 -5.71
N GLY A 169 10.25 -11.05 -4.43
CA GLY A 169 10.89 -12.30 -3.98
C GLY A 169 10.19 -13.55 -4.52
N LYS A 170 8.85 -13.59 -4.52
CA LYS A 170 8.05 -14.68 -5.12
C LYS A 170 8.23 -14.78 -6.65
N ALA A 171 8.57 -13.68 -7.30
CA ALA A 171 8.94 -13.67 -8.72
C ALA A 171 10.37 -14.14 -8.99
N GLY A 172 11.16 -14.44 -7.97
CA GLY A 172 12.58 -14.83 -8.08
C GLY A 172 13.53 -13.66 -8.27
N LEU A 173 13.09 -12.44 -7.95
CA LEU A 173 13.89 -11.22 -8.07
C LEU A 173 14.49 -10.82 -6.73
N SER A 174 15.80 -10.57 -6.73
CA SER A 174 16.45 -9.81 -5.67
C SER A 174 16.16 -8.32 -5.89
N LEU A 175 15.29 -7.77 -5.05
CA LEU A 175 14.94 -6.37 -5.13
C LEU A 175 16.13 -5.51 -4.68
N ARG A 176 16.62 -4.65 -5.58
CA ARG A 176 17.68 -3.70 -5.25
C ARG A 176 17.13 -2.51 -4.47
N GLU A 177 16.01 -1.96 -4.94
CA GLU A 177 15.27 -0.92 -4.22
C GLU A 177 13.82 -0.78 -4.73
N LEU A 178 12.98 -0.13 -3.92
CA LEU A 178 11.67 0.39 -4.31
C LEU A 178 11.80 1.88 -4.64
N LEU A 179 11.44 2.25 -5.87
CA LEU A 179 11.55 3.62 -6.37
C LEU A 179 10.15 4.25 -6.48
N PRO A 180 9.90 5.44 -5.88
CA PRO A 180 8.64 6.14 -6.11
C PRO A 180 8.40 6.46 -7.58
N GLU A 181 7.19 6.20 -8.08
CA GLU A 181 6.80 6.42 -9.48
C GLU A 181 7.05 7.85 -9.97
N PRO A 182 6.66 8.92 -9.23
CA PRO A 182 6.97 10.28 -9.64
C PRO A 182 8.47 10.59 -9.69
N THR A 183 9.25 10.05 -8.75
CA THR A 183 10.71 10.19 -8.77
C THR A 183 11.31 9.51 -10.01
N ALA A 184 10.83 8.30 -10.35
CA ALA A 184 11.26 7.61 -11.57
C ALA A 184 10.94 8.42 -12.84
N ALA A 185 9.74 9.00 -12.91
CA ALA A 185 9.34 9.84 -14.02
C ALA A 185 10.19 11.11 -14.15
N ALA A 186 10.52 11.76 -13.03
CA ALA A 186 11.42 12.92 -12.99
C ALA A 186 12.84 12.55 -13.48
N ILE A 187 13.34 11.38 -13.08
CA ILE A 187 14.64 10.85 -13.53
C ILE A 187 14.64 10.64 -15.05
N SER A 188 13.60 9.97 -15.58
CA SER A 188 13.50 9.74 -17.04
C SER A 188 13.45 11.07 -17.82
N TYR A 189 12.66 12.03 -17.34
CA TYR A 189 12.56 13.35 -17.96
C TYR A 189 13.89 14.10 -17.96
N SER A 190 14.56 14.20 -16.81
CA SER A 190 15.82 14.94 -16.64
C SER A 190 16.97 14.28 -17.41
N TYR A 191 17.04 12.95 -17.40
CA TYR A 191 18.03 12.20 -18.18
C TYR A 191 17.89 12.45 -19.68
N SER A 192 16.65 12.50 -20.19
CA SER A 192 16.37 12.81 -21.58
C SER A 192 16.68 14.25 -21.95
N ALA A 193 16.52 15.20 -21.01
CA ALA A 193 16.79 16.62 -21.24
C ALA A 193 18.29 16.96 -21.22
N ASN A 194 19.14 16.08 -20.68
CA ASN A 194 20.58 16.21 -20.55
C ASN A 194 21.01 17.60 -20.01
N SER A 195 20.33 18.06 -18.95
CA SER A 195 20.54 19.37 -18.30
C SER A 195 21.04 19.17 -16.88
N ASP A 196 22.14 19.84 -16.54
CA ASP A 196 22.69 19.89 -15.18
C ASP A 196 22.05 21.00 -14.31
N ASP A 197 21.05 21.71 -14.84
CA ASP A 197 20.36 22.77 -14.13
C ASP A 197 19.54 22.20 -12.95
N VAL A 198 19.53 22.94 -11.85
CA VAL A 198 18.62 22.68 -10.74
C VAL A 198 17.19 22.93 -11.20
N LYS A 199 16.31 21.94 -11.08
CA LYS A 199 14.89 22.05 -11.45
C LYS A 199 14.01 21.47 -10.37
N THR A 200 12.97 22.21 -10.03
CA THR A 200 11.88 21.74 -9.17
C THR A 200 10.69 21.35 -10.03
N LEU A 201 10.33 20.08 -9.97
CA LEU A 201 9.24 19.49 -10.76
C LEU A 201 8.07 19.14 -9.83
N LEU A 202 6.86 19.55 -10.20
CA LEU A 202 5.65 18.91 -9.69
C LEU A 202 5.31 17.79 -10.67
N VAL A 203 5.57 16.55 -10.28
CA VAL A 203 5.20 15.39 -11.08
C VAL A 203 3.75 15.01 -10.76
N TYR A 204 2.93 14.99 -11.79
CA TYR A 204 1.53 14.58 -11.76
C TYR A 204 1.41 13.25 -12.50
N ASP A 205 1.50 12.16 -11.76
CA ASP A 205 1.34 10.81 -12.31
C ASP A 205 -0.11 10.36 -12.14
N PHE A 206 -0.86 10.43 -13.26
CA PHE A 206 -2.25 10.03 -13.30
C PHE A 206 -2.38 8.74 -14.10
N GLY A 207 -2.28 7.63 -13.38
CA GLY A 207 -2.31 6.29 -13.93
C GLY A 207 -3.71 5.73 -14.18
N GLY A 208 -3.79 4.41 -14.36
CA GLY A 208 -5.06 3.71 -14.53
C GLY A 208 -5.82 3.49 -13.22
N GLY A 209 -5.12 3.38 -12.09
CA GLY A 209 -5.74 3.08 -10.81
C GLY A 209 -5.40 4.04 -9.68
N THR A 210 -4.35 4.83 -9.83
CA THR A 210 -3.81 5.74 -8.81
C THR A 210 -3.51 7.11 -9.40
N LEU A 211 -3.56 8.11 -8.53
CA LEU A 211 -2.98 9.42 -8.74
C LEU A 211 -1.87 9.61 -7.73
N ASP A 212 -0.68 9.97 -8.21
CA ASP A 212 0.45 10.38 -7.38
C ASP A 212 0.92 11.77 -7.80
N CYS A 213 1.06 12.66 -6.82
CA CYS A 213 1.60 13.99 -7.00
C CYS A 213 2.81 14.17 -6.08
N SER A 214 3.96 14.53 -6.63
CA SER A 214 5.18 14.74 -5.85
C SER A 214 5.95 15.95 -6.32
N ILE A 215 6.56 16.68 -5.38
CA ILE A 215 7.57 17.68 -5.68
C ILE A 215 8.93 17.02 -5.62
N VAL A 216 9.61 17.02 -6.77
CA VAL A 216 10.94 16.41 -6.94
C VAL A 216 11.91 17.49 -7.40
N THR A 217 12.97 17.71 -6.62
CA THR A 217 14.07 18.58 -7.01
C THR A 217 15.20 17.76 -7.61
N ALA A 218 15.57 18.08 -8.84
CA ALA A 218 16.71 17.52 -9.54
C ALA A 218 17.91 18.47 -9.42
N VAL A 219 19.05 17.95 -8.96
CA VAL A 219 20.32 18.68 -8.84
C VAL A 219 21.41 17.82 -9.47
N GLY A 220 21.78 18.10 -10.71
CA GLY A 220 22.65 17.23 -11.48
C GLY A 220 22.06 15.83 -11.64
N ASN A 221 22.74 14.79 -11.12
CA ASN A 221 22.27 13.41 -11.13
C ASN A 221 21.55 12.96 -9.85
N GLN A 222 21.31 13.89 -8.91
CA GLN A 222 20.60 13.60 -7.64
C GLN A 222 19.16 14.06 -7.71
N PHE A 223 18.26 13.23 -7.17
CA PHE A 223 16.82 13.50 -7.13
C PHE A 223 16.29 13.37 -5.71
N ILE A 224 15.65 14.44 -5.24
CA ILE A 224 15.12 14.57 -3.88
C ILE A 224 13.62 14.77 -3.96
N GLU A 225 12.83 13.85 -3.41
CA GLU A 225 11.38 13.98 -3.27
C GLU A 225 11.08 14.73 -1.96
N SER A 226 10.64 15.98 -2.06
CA SER A 226 10.45 16.86 -0.91
C SER A 226 9.03 16.78 -0.33
N ALA A 227 8.01 16.63 -1.17
CA ALA A 227 6.62 16.52 -0.75
C ALA A 227 5.85 15.62 -1.71
N LYS A 228 4.81 14.98 -1.18
CA LYS A 228 3.93 14.11 -1.96
C LYS A 228 2.54 14.01 -1.34
N ALA A 229 1.57 13.77 -2.19
CA ALA A 229 0.25 13.30 -1.84
C ALA A 229 -0.29 12.45 -3.00
N GLY A 230 -1.36 11.71 -2.75
CA GLY A 230 -1.92 10.86 -3.79
C GLY A 230 -3.27 10.28 -3.39
N ASP A 231 -3.85 9.55 -4.32
CA ASP A 231 -5.08 8.82 -4.12
C ASP A 231 -4.99 7.47 -4.80
N LEU A 232 -5.00 6.41 -4.01
CA LEU A 232 -4.86 5.02 -4.50
C LEU A 232 -6.15 4.48 -5.14
N TRP A 233 -7.22 5.31 -5.15
CA TRP A 233 -8.54 4.98 -5.71
C TRP A 233 -9.03 6.07 -6.67
N LEU A 234 -8.10 6.73 -7.35
CA LEU A 234 -8.41 7.74 -8.36
C LEU A 234 -7.54 7.49 -9.60
N GLY A 235 -8.17 7.08 -10.69
CA GLY A 235 -7.46 6.75 -11.93
C GLY A 235 -8.38 6.52 -13.11
N GLY A 236 -7.82 6.02 -14.20
CA GLY A 236 -8.56 5.70 -15.42
C GLY A 236 -9.65 4.64 -15.24
N ASP A 237 -9.51 3.74 -14.27
CA ASP A 237 -10.56 2.78 -13.89
C ASP A 237 -11.82 3.46 -13.33
N ASP A 238 -11.66 4.62 -12.71
CA ASP A 238 -12.77 5.40 -12.17
C ASP A 238 -13.46 6.19 -13.28
N PHE A 239 -12.72 6.57 -14.31
CA PHE A 239 -13.30 7.10 -15.56
C PHE A 239 -14.15 6.04 -16.29
N ASP A 240 -13.63 4.81 -16.40
CA ASP A 240 -14.38 3.67 -16.97
C ASP A 240 -15.66 3.40 -16.18
N HIS A 241 -15.59 3.44 -14.86
CA HIS A 241 -16.77 3.25 -14.01
C HIS A 241 -17.82 4.34 -14.25
N SER A 242 -17.39 5.59 -14.41
CA SER A 242 -18.30 6.71 -14.75
C SER A 242 -18.99 6.50 -16.08
N ILE A 243 -18.31 5.93 -17.07
CA ILE A 243 -18.90 5.56 -18.37
C ILE A 243 -19.91 4.42 -18.20
N ILE A 244 -19.57 3.37 -17.43
CA ILE A 244 -20.47 2.23 -17.19
C ILE A 244 -21.76 2.69 -16.52
N GLU A 245 -21.67 3.54 -15.51
CA GLU A 245 -22.85 4.06 -14.82
C GLU A 245 -23.72 4.95 -15.74
N PHE A 246 -23.07 5.74 -16.60
CA PHE A 246 -23.79 6.47 -17.64
C PHE A 246 -24.51 5.55 -18.62
N VAL A 247 -23.87 4.48 -19.10
CA VAL A 247 -24.48 3.50 -20.01
C VAL A 247 -25.71 2.86 -19.34
N LYS A 248 -25.60 2.43 -18.09
CA LYS A 248 -26.72 1.86 -17.33
C LYS A 248 -27.91 2.82 -17.23
N GLN A 249 -27.63 4.09 -16.91
CA GLN A 249 -28.66 5.14 -16.82
C GLN A 249 -29.32 5.41 -18.18
N GLU A 250 -28.53 5.47 -19.23
CA GLU A 250 -29.02 5.78 -20.57
C GLU A 250 -29.87 4.65 -21.15
N VAL A 251 -29.44 3.38 -20.97
CA VAL A 251 -30.25 2.22 -21.36
C VAL A 251 -31.56 2.18 -20.55
N ALA A 252 -31.50 2.40 -19.24
CA ALA A 252 -32.71 2.45 -18.41
C ALA A 252 -33.70 3.54 -18.91
N ARG A 253 -33.17 4.71 -19.28
CA ARG A 253 -33.98 5.82 -19.85
C ARG A 253 -34.59 5.45 -21.20
N GLN A 254 -33.82 4.83 -22.09
CA GLN A 254 -34.28 4.45 -23.45
C GLN A 254 -35.38 3.40 -23.39
N GLU A 255 -35.24 2.43 -22.47
CA GLU A 255 -36.15 1.30 -22.32
C GLU A 255 -37.29 1.55 -21.30
N GLY A 256 -37.36 2.76 -20.72
CA GLY A 256 -38.39 3.11 -19.74
C GLY A 256 -38.28 2.35 -18.42
N LEU A 257 -37.09 1.89 -18.06
CA LEU A 257 -36.79 1.13 -16.84
C LEU A 257 -36.43 2.07 -15.69
N ASN A 258 -36.78 1.68 -14.47
CA ASN A 258 -36.38 2.44 -13.27
C ASN A 258 -34.88 2.31 -12.96
N ASN A 259 -34.32 1.13 -13.14
CA ASN A 259 -32.92 0.84 -12.85
C ASN A 259 -32.48 -0.45 -13.59
N LEU A 260 -31.39 -0.32 -14.36
CA LEU A 260 -30.84 -1.46 -15.11
C LEU A 260 -30.17 -2.48 -14.19
N ASP A 261 -29.60 -2.05 -13.04
CA ASP A 261 -28.93 -2.94 -12.08
C ASP A 261 -29.89 -4.01 -11.51
N GLN A 262 -31.19 -3.70 -11.39
CA GLN A 262 -32.18 -4.67 -10.95
C GLN A 262 -32.35 -5.81 -11.95
N LEU A 263 -32.33 -5.50 -13.25
CA LEU A 263 -32.36 -6.53 -14.29
C LEU A 263 -31.05 -7.34 -14.33
N ILE A 264 -29.93 -6.65 -14.27
CA ILE A 264 -28.60 -7.30 -14.22
C ILE A 264 -28.50 -8.24 -13.01
N ALA A 265 -29.02 -7.86 -11.84
CA ALA A 265 -29.01 -8.70 -10.65
C ALA A 265 -29.85 -9.98 -10.79
N LYS A 266 -30.94 -9.93 -11.60
CA LYS A 266 -31.80 -11.10 -11.89
C LYS A 266 -31.22 -12.05 -12.93
N MET A 267 -30.19 -11.65 -13.66
CA MET A 267 -29.54 -12.51 -14.67
C MET A 267 -28.95 -13.77 -14.03
N PRO A 268 -28.92 -14.91 -14.77
CA PRO A 268 -28.08 -16.04 -14.39
C PRO A 268 -26.64 -15.58 -14.12
N HIS A 269 -26.04 -16.10 -13.07
CA HIS A 269 -24.74 -15.64 -12.58
C HIS A 269 -23.68 -15.52 -13.69
N TYR A 270 -23.53 -16.57 -14.51
CA TYR A 270 -22.56 -16.58 -15.62
C TYR A 270 -22.81 -15.45 -16.64
N GLN A 271 -24.08 -15.20 -17.01
CA GLN A 271 -24.39 -14.14 -17.97
C GLN A 271 -24.14 -12.74 -17.36
N ARG A 272 -24.49 -12.58 -16.09
CA ARG A 272 -24.26 -11.32 -15.37
C ARG A 272 -22.78 -10.93 -15.34
N VAL A 273 -21.91 -11.86 -14.92
CA VAL A 273 -20.47 -11.56 -14.82
C VAL A 273 -19.87 -11.31 -16.19
N ARG A 274 -20.33 -12.03 -17.22
CA ARG A 274 -19.92 -11.81 -18.61
C ARG A 274 -20.33 -10.41 -19.11
N LEU A 275 -21.57 -9.99 -18.88
CA LEU A 275 -22.04 -8.64 -19.23
C LEU A 275 -21.21 -7.55 -18.57
N LEU A 276 -20.89 -7.70 -17.28
CA LEU A 276 -20.08 -6.74 -16.55
C LEU A 276 -18.63 -6.69 -17.10
N GLY A 277 -18.07 -7.84 -17.50
CA GLY A 277 -16.78 -7.91 -18.17
C GLY A 277 -16.79 -7.21 -19.54
N GLU A 278 -17.82 -7.42 -20.35
CA GLU A 278 -18.01 -6.74 -21.64
C GLU A 278 -18.13 -5.21 -21.44
N LEU A 279 -18.95 -4.76 -20.48
CA LEU A 279 -19.09 -3.34 -20.15
C LEU A 279 -17.77 -2.71 -19.75
N LYS A 280 -16.94 -3.39 -18.95
CA LYS A 280 -15.62 -2.89 -18.55
C LYS A 280 -14.70 -2.69 -19.77
N ILE A 281 -14.68 -3.68 -20.68
CA ILE A 281 -13.84 -3.62 -21.89
C ILE A 281 -14.31 -2.49 -22.81
N GLU A 282 -15.62 -2.41 -23.07
CA GLU A 282 -16.17 -1.39 -23.98
C GLU A 282 -16.05 0.03 -23.39
N ALA A 283 -16.21 0.20 -22.07
CA ALA A 283 -15.99 1.48 -21.40
C ALA A 283 -14.53 1.95 -21.51
N GLU A 284 -13.56 1.07 -21.31
CA GLU A 284 -12.14 1.40 -21.48
C GLU A 284 -11.82 1.77 -22.93
N LYS A 285 -12.33 1.03 -23.91
CA LYS A 285 -12.17 1.36 -25.32
C LYS A 285 -12.75 2.73 -25.65
N ALA A 286 -13.98 3.01 -25.17
CA ALA A 286 -14.65 4.28 -25.39
C ALA A 286 -13.86 5.44 -24.75
N LYS A 287 -13.36 5.29 -23.51
CA LYS A 287 -12.48 6.27 -22.86
C LYS A 287 -11.26 6.61 -23.72
N ILE A 288 -10.57 5.61 -24.22
CA ILE A 288 -9.37 5.79 -25.05
C ILE A 288 -9.76 6.49 -26.37
N GLN A 289 -10.83 6.04 -27.02
CA GLN A 289 -11.31 6.62 -28.27
C GLN A 289 -11.73 8.09 -28.11
N LEU A 290 -12.43 8.44 -27.02
CA LEU A 290 -12.88 9.80 -26.73
C LEU A 290 -11.74 10.80 -26.51
N SER A 291 -10.52 10.36 -26.26
CA SER A 291 -9.35 11.25 -26.20
C SER A 291 -8.99 11.83 -27.59
N SER A 292 -9.36 11.14 -28.69
CA SER A 292 -9.06 11.57 -30.06
C SER A 292 -10.30 11.79 -30.93
N GLN A 293 -11.42 11.10 -30.65
CA GLN A 293 -12.67 11.15 -31.42
C GLN A 293 -13.76 11.94 -30.68
N PRO A 294 -14.72 12.55 -31.41
CA PRO A 294 -15.81 13.33 -30.80
C PRO A 294 -16.88 12.44 -30.10
N SER A 295 -16.97 11.17 -30.46
CA SER A 295 -17.90 10.20 -29.90
C SER A 295 -17.35 8.79 -29.94
N ALA A 296 -17.89 7.92 -29.11
CA ALA A 296 -17.62 6.48 -29.09
C ALA A 296 -18.96 5.72 -28.91
N GLU A 297 -19.02 4.50 -29.44
CA GLU A 297 -20.15 3.62 -29.29
C GLU A 297 -19.79 2.48 -28.34
N ILE A 298 -20.73 2.13 -27.46
CA ILE A 298 -20.60 1.06 -26.47
C ILE A 298 -21.68 0.04 -26.77
N ILE A 299 -21.27 -1.18 -27.12
CA ILE A 299 -22.16 -2.28 -27.49
C ILE A 299 -21.73 -3.53 -26.71
N THR A 300 -22.71 -4.22 -26.11
CA THR A 300 -22.46 -5.54 -25.51
C THR A 300 -23.16 -6.63 -26.30
N SER A 301 -22.59 -7.84 -26.27
CA SER A 301 -23.13 -9.01 -26.96
C SER A 301 -23.95 -9.93 -26.04
N THR A 302 -23.75 -9.85 -24.74
CA THR A 302 -24.48 -10.65 -23.75
C THR A 302 -25.92 -10.16 -23.65
N PRO A 303 -26.93 -11.02 -23.93
CA PRO A 303 -28.31 -10.62 -23.91
C PRO A 303 -28.79 -10.30 -22.48
N LEU A 304 -29.40 -9.12 -22.30
CA LEU A 304 -30.14 -8.74 -21.12
C LEU A 304 -31.63 -8.85 -21.45
N LEU A 305 -32.42 -9.43 -20.56
CA LEU A 305 -33.86 -9.56 -20.74
C LEU A 305 -34.61 -8.75 -19.70
N ASP A 306 -35.71 -8.11 -20.12
CA ASP A 306 -36.63 -7.45 -19.20
C ASP A 306 -37.51 -8.49 -18.43
N GLU A 307 -38.44 -7.99 -17.62
CA GLU A 307 -39.35 -8.84 -16.83
C GLU A 307 -40.36 -9.64 -17.69
N LEU A 308 -40.53 -9.23 -18.94
CA LEU A 308 -41.40 -9.91 -19.91
C LEU A 308 -40.64 -10.89 -20.81
N GLY A 309 -39.31 -10.98 -20.62
CA GLY A 309 -38.42 -11.81 -21.43
C GLY A 309 -38.05 -11.20 -22.78
N MET A 310 -38.29 -9.89 -22.98
CA MET A 310 -37.87 -9.15 -24.16
C MET A 310 -36.42 -8.73 -24.04
N ALA A 311 -35.71 -8.74 -25.17
CA ALA A 311 -34.31 -8.33 -25.19
C ALA A 311 -34.17 -6.81 -24.95
N VAL A 312 -33.34 -6.45 -24.00
CA VAL A 312 -32.91 -5.07 -23.71
C VAL A 312 -31.53 -4.87 -24.35
N PRO A 313 -31.43 -4.14 -25.47
CA PRO A 313 -30.15 -3.90 -26.12
C PRO A 313 -29.31 -2.91 -25.30
N ILE A 314 -28.03 -3.22 -25.13
CA ILE A 314 -27.06 -2.27 -24.58
C ILE A 314 -26.26 -1.74 -25.77
N GLN A 315 -26.75 -0.63 -26.33
CA GLN A 315 -26.09 0.12 -27.41
C GLN A 315 -26.23 1.61 -27.10
N VAL A 316 -25.13 2.25 -26.71
CA VAL A 316 -25.13 3.65 -26.28
C VAL A 316 -24.00 4.40 -26.96
N THR A 317 -24.32 5.55 -27.54
CA THR A 317 -23.33 6.49 -28.03
C THR A 317 -23.02 7.52 -26.95
N ILE A 318 -21.74 7.66 -26.58
CA ILE A 318 -21.26 8.68 -25.67
C ILE A 318 -20.44 9.72 -26.45
N THR A 319 -20.72 11.01 -26.22
CA THR A 319 -19.91 12.10 -26.79
C THR A 319 -18.76 12.45 -25.88
N ARG A 320 -17.66 13.01 -26.46
CA ARG A 320 -16.54 13.55 -25.66
C ARG A 320 -17.03 14.55 -24.63
N GLN A 321 -17.89 15.47 -25.00
CA GLN A 321 -18.45 16.46 -24.06
C GLN A 321 -19.15 15.80 -22.87
N LYS A 322 -19.94 14.75 -23.11
CA LYS A 322 -20.61 14.01 -22.03
C LYS A 322 -19.59 13.29 -21.14
N PHE A 323 -18.61 12.64 -21.73
CA PHE A 323 -17.51 11.99 -21.00
C PHE A 323 -16.76 12.99 -20.11
N GLU A 324 -16.37 14.13 -20.66
CA GLU A 324 -15.68 15.19 -19.91
C GLU A 324 -16.51 15.70 -18.73
N GLN A 325 -17.84 15.87 -18.92
CA GLN A 325 -18.75 16.21 -17.81
C GLN A 325 -18.76 15.16 -16.71
N LEU A 326 -18.77 13.87 -17.07
CA LEU A 326 -18.81 12.77 -16.11
C LEU A 326 -17.54 12.71 -15.26
N ILE A 327 -16.37 12.96 -15.85
CA ILE A 327 -15.07 12.82 -15.16
C ILE A 327 -14.59 14.12 -14.49
N THR A 328 -15.23 15.26 -14.78
CA THR A 328 -14.83 16.57 -14.20
C THR A 328 -14.69 16.53 -12.68
N PRO A 329 -15.63 15.97 -11.89
CA PRO A 329 -15.47 15.90 -10.43
C PRO A 329 -14.22 15.12 -9.99
N LEU A 330 -13.84 14.08 -10.73
CA LEU A 330 -12.64 13.28 -10.45
C LEU A 330 -11.37 14.09 -10.75
N ILE A 331 -11.40 14.89 -11.83
CA ILE A 331 -10.29 15.77 -12.18
C ILE A 331 -10.15 16.90 -11.15
N GLU A 332 -11.24 17.52 -10.70
CA GLU A 332 -11.21 18.55 -9.66
C GLU A 332 -10.63 18.02 -8.35
N ARG A 333 -10.95 16.76 -7.99
CA ARG A 333 -10.33 16.06 -6.86
C ARG A 333 -8.83 15.90 -7.06
N SER A 334 -8.37 15.55 -8.27
CA SER A 334 -6.94 15.42 -8.58
C SER A 334 -6.20 16.75 -8.50
N VAL A 335 -6.81 17.85 -8.98
CA VAL A 335 -6.27 19.21 -8.88
C VAL A 335 -6.13 19.64 -7.42
N LYS A 336 -7.13 19.32 -6.58
CA LYS A 336 -7.06 19.59 -5.14
C LYS A 336 -5.85 18.91 -4.50
N ILE A 337 -5.58 17.65 -4.84
CA ILE A 337 -4.40 16.92 -4.34
C ILE A 337 -3.11 17.63 -4.72
N CYS A 338 -2.99 18.16 -5.94
CA CYS A 338 -1.83 18.97 -6.34
C CYS A 338 -1.67 20.24 -5.47
N TYR A 339 -2.76 20.94 -5.18
CA TYR A 339 -2.73 22.08 -4.27
C TYR A 339 -2.29 21.70 -2.87
N ASP A 340 -2.75 20.55 -2.37
CA ASP A 340 -2.36 20.04 -1.05
C ASP A 340 -0.87 19.73 -1.00
N VAL A 341 -0.28 19.12 -2.04
CA VAL A 341 1.17 18.89 -2.13
C VAL A 341 1.95 20.19 -2.07
N ILE A 342 1.55 21.20 -2.84
CA ILE A 342 2.21 22.50 -2.86
C ILE A 342 2.08 23.19 -1.49
N LYS A 343 0.90 23.17 -0.90
CA LYS A 343 0.61 23.78 0.41
C LYS A 343 1.45 23.16 1.55
N TYR A 344 1.70 21.84 1.48
CA TYR A 344 2.46 21.13 2.51
C TYR A 344 3.95 21.00 2.20
N SER A 345 4.39 21.50 1.04
CA SER A 345 5.80 21.64 0.71
C SER A 345 6.33 22.99 1.18
N ASP A 346 7.62 23.09 1.37
CA ASP A 346 8.29 24.38 1.58
C ASP A 346 8.51 25.15 0.28
N TYR A 347 7.93 24.65 -0.85
CA TYR A 347 8.08 25.27 -2.17
C TYR A 347 6.83 26.08 -2.54
N PRO A 348 6.92 27.40 -2.60
CA PRO A 348 5.86 28.21 -3.18
C PRO A 348 5.72 27.94 -4.69
N LEU A 349 4.52 28.18 -5.22
CA LEU A 349 4.16 27.83 -6.60
C LEU A 349 5.11 28.44 -7.65
N ASP A 350 5.65 29.61 -7.41
CA ASP A 350 6.59 30.32 -8.28
C ASP A 350 8.01 29.72 -8.31
N GLN A 351 8.31 28.79 -7.41
CA GLN A 351 9.56 28.02 -7.42
C GLN A 351 9.43 26.66 -8.09
N ILE A 352 8.25 26.31 -8.58
CA ILE A 352 8.03 25.10 -9.38
C ILE A 352 8.29 25.45 -10.86
N ASP A 353 9.36 24.87 -11.42
CA ASP A 353 9.76 25.14 -12.81
C ASP A 353 8.82 24.46 -13.83
N VAL A 354 8.42 23.22 -13.53
CA VAL A 354 7.66 22.37 -14.47
C VAL A 354 6.60 21.56 -13.72
N ILE A 355 5.41 21.50 -14.27
CA ILE A 355 4.43 20.45 -13.96
C ILE A 355 4.55 19.37 -15.03
N LEU A 356 5.05 18.21 -14.64
CA LEU A 356 5.29 17.08 -15.53
C LEU A 356 4.13 16.09 -15.44
N LEU A 357 3.37 15.95 -16.54
CA LEU A 357 2.26 15.02 -16.64
C LEU A 357 2.74 13.66 -17.15
N VAL A 358 2.47 12.61 -16.39
CA VAL A 358 2.78 11.20 -16.72
C VAL A 358 1.56 10.31 -16.45
N GLY A 359 1.63 9.05 -16.89
CA GLY A 359 0.52 8.12 -16.79
C GLY A 359 -0.52 8.26 -17.92
N GLY A 360 -1.32 7.21 -18.08
CA GLY A 360 -2.30 7.13 -19.19
C GLY A 360 -3.44 8.12 -19.08
N SER A 361 -3.95 8.36 -17.86
CA SER A 361 -5.08 9.27 -17.63
C SER A 361 -4.70 10.74 -17.81
N SER A 362 -3.42 11.08 -17.67
CA SER A 362 -2.92 12.44 -17.96
C SER A 362 -2.99 12.80 -19.45
N GLN A 363 -3.17 11.81 -20.33
CA GLN A 363 -3.30 12.04 -21.79
C GLN A 363 -4.71 12.46 -22.21
N VAL A 364 -5.70 12.36 -21.32
CA VAL A 364 -7.07 12.81 -21.57
C VAL A 364 -7.08 14.34 -21.70
N PRO A 365 -7.56 14.92 -22.83
CA PRO A 365 -7.42 16.36 -23.12
C PRO A 365 -7.93 17.28 -22.01
N ILE A 366 -9.09 16.98 -21.41
CA ILE A 366 -9.67 17.79 -20.34
C ILE A 366 -8.82 17.78 -19.06
N VAL A 367 -8.09 16.69 -18.78
CA VAL A 367 -7.14 16.63 -17.64
C VAL A 367 -6.03 17.65 -17.84
N GLN A 368 -5.41 17.66 -19.02
CA GLN A 368 -4.35 18.63 -19.34
C GLN A 368 -4.85 20.07 -19.31
N GLN A 369 -6.06 20.29 -19.83
CA GLN A 369 -6.69 21.60 -19.80
C GLN A 369 -6.91 22.08 -18.36
N LYS A 370 -7.50 21.25 -17.50
CA LYS A 370 -7.79 21.60 -16.11
C LYS A 370 -6.54 21.87 -15.29
N ILE A 371 -5.46 21.12 -15.50
CA ILE A 371 -4.17 21.40 -14.85
C ILE A 371 -3.60 22.74 -15.33
N ARG A 372 -3.64 23.06 -16.63
CA ARG A 372 -3.17 24.37 -17.13
C ARG A 372 -4.01 25.54 -16.61
N GLU A 373 -5.32 25.35 -16.46
CA GLU A 373 -6.22 26.36 -15.89
C GLU A 373 -5.96 26.58 -14.40
N ALA A 374 -5.69 25.50 -13.65
CA ALA A 374 -5.47 25.56 -12.21
C ALA A 374 -4.11 26.16 -11.83
N PHE A 375 -3.09 25.88 -12.63
CA PHE A 375 -1.71 26.27 -12.33
C PHE A 375 -1.15 27.17 -13.44
N PRO A 376 -1.15 28.50 -13.25
CA PRO A 376 -0.63 29.46 -14.23
C PRO A 376 0.91 29.47 -14.22
N ILE A 377 1.51 28.32 -14.37
CA ILE A 377 2.95 28.10 -14.48
C ILE A 377 3.31 28.04 -15.97
N ASN A 378 4.47 28.57 -16.31
CA ASN A 378 4.91 28.68 -17.68
C ASN A 378 5.10 27.33 -18.40
N GLN A 379 5.29 26.23 -17.66
CA GLN A 379 5.58 24.93 -18.24
C GLN A 379 4.75 23.79 -17.63
N VAL A 380 3.59 23.52 -18.22
CA VAL A 380 2.86 22.26 -18.02
C VAL A 380 3.17 21.36 -19.21
N LEU A 381 3.96 20.32 -18.99
CA LEU A 381 4.47 19.43 -20.02
C LEU A 381 3.93 18.01 -19.86
N VAL A 382 3.58 17.37 -20.96
CA VAL A 382 3.37 15.92 -20.98
C VAL A 382 4.73 15.27 -21.25
N HIS A 383 5.11 14.27 -20.47
CA HIS A 383 6.34 13.52 -20.70
C HIS A 383 6.36 12.96 -22.13
N PRO A 384 7.50 12.97 -22.85
CA PRO A 384 7.58 12.41 -24.23
C PRO A 384 7.09 10.96 -24.33
N ASN A 385 7.35 10.17 -23.28
CA ASN A 385 6.94 8.77 -23.16
C ASN A 385 6.08 8.54 -21.91
N PRO A 386 4.87 9.12 -21.81
CA PRO A 386 4.13 9.17 -20.53
C PRO A 386 3.75 7.79 -20.00
N MET A 387 3.68 6.76 -20.84
CA MET A 387 3.36 5.37 -20.48
C MET A 387 4.58 4.54 -20.10
N TYR A 388 5.79 5.01 -20.37
CA TYR A 388 7.04 4.26 -20.14
C TYR A 388 8.00 4.98 -19.21
N ALA A 389 7.77 6.27 -18.95
CA ALA A 389 8.64 7.16 -18.19
C ALA A 389 9.09 6.55 -16.85
N VAL A 390 8.14 5.95 -16.14
CA VAL A 390 8.36 5.35 -14.82
C VAL A 390 9.33 4.15 -14.92
N ALA A 391 9.10 3.24 -15.88
CA ALA A 391 10.00 2.09 -16.09
C ALA A 391 11.37 2.52 -16.61
N GLU A 392 11.42 3.52 -17.50
CA GLU A 392 12.68 4.07 -18.02
C GLU A 392 13.51 4.69 -16.89
N GLY A 393 12.88 5.48 -16.00
CA GLY A 393 13.53 6.04 -14.82
C GLY A 393 14.06 4.96 -13.86
N ALA A 394 13.26 3.92 -13.62
CA ALA A 394 13.70 2.77 -12.82
C ALA A 394 14.90 2.04 -13.45
N ALA A 395 14.94 1.94 -14.78
CA ALA A 395 16.06 1.34 -15.49
C ALA A 395 17.33 2.21 -15.46
N ILE A 396 17.20 3.53 -15.46
CA ILE A 396 18.31 4.48 -15.29
C ILE A 396 18.95 4.29 -13.91
N VAL A 397 18.12 4.22 -12.84
CA VAL A 397 18.57 3.91 -11.47
C VAL A 397 19.21 2.52 -11.40
N ALA A 398 18.57 1.50 -11.98
CA ALA A 398 19.07 0.14 -12.03
C ALA A 398 20.47 0.05 -12.71
N ALA A 399 20.72 0.89 -13.69
CA ALA A 399 21.99 0.99 -14.38
C ALA A 399 23.07 1.79 -13.61
N GLY A 400 22.72 2.41 -12.47
CA GLY A 400 23.63 3.25 -11.68
C GLY A 400 24.01 4.56 -12.37
N LEU A 401 23.12 5.12 -13.18
CA LEU A 401 23.35 6.35 -13.95
C LEU A 401 22.91 7.61 -13.18
N THR A 402 22.14 7.43 -12.12
CA THR A 402 21.70 8.50 -11.23
C THR A 402 21.73 8.01 -9.79
N GLU A 403 21.70 8.96 -8.86
CA GLU A 403 21.59 8.72 -7.43
C GLU A 403 20.29 9.28 -6.91
N LYS A 404 19.56 8.46 -6.17
CA LYS A 404 18.37 8.87 -5.43
C LYS A 404 18.76 9.16 -3.98
N VAL A 405 18.28 10.25 -3.44
CA VAL A 405 18.29 10.50 -2.01
C VAL A 405 16.99 9.96 -1.42
N THR A 406 17.09 8.91 -0.63
CA THR A 406 15.91 8.29 0.00
C THR A 406 15.42 9.16 1.15
N THR A 407 14.13 9.48 1.13
CA THR A 407 13.47 10.27 2.16
C THR A 407 12.37 9.48 2.85
N VAL A 408 11.99 9.94 4.03
CA VAL A 408 10.84 9.42 4.77
C VAL A 408 9.57 9.64 3.96
N SER A 409 8.84 8.58 3.71
CA SER A 409 7.71 8.59 2.78
C SER A 409 6.42 9.19 3.33
N ARG A 410 6.27 9.25 4.65
CA ARG A 410 5.06 9.72 5.36
C ARG A 410 5.44 10.25 6.73
N ASP A 411 4.58 11.11 7.29
CA ASP A 411 4.73 11.49 8.69
C ASP A 411 4.54 10.26 9.59
N TYR A 412 5.40 10.15 10.60
CA TYR A 412 5.20 9.23 11.72
C TYR A 412 4.81 10.06 12.93
N CYS A 413 3.72 9.69 13.55
CA CYS A 413 3.10 10.45 14.63
C CYS A 413 2.93 9.62 15.89
N ILE A 414 2.79 10.34 17.00
CA ILE A 414 2.40 9.81 18.30
C ILE A 414 1.18 10.58 18.81
N GLU A 415 0.26 9.89 19.48
CA GLU A 415 -0.88 10.51 20.11
C GLU A 415 -0.47 11.13 21.45
N LEU A 416 -0.66 12.44 21.59
CA LEU A 416 -0.51 13.18 22.85
C LEU A 416 -1.87 13.77 23.25
N VAL A 417 -2.07 14.02 24.55
CA VAL A 417 -3.34 14.59 25.06
C VAL A 417 -3.67 15.95 24.45
N ASN A 418 -2.66 16.79 24.24
CA ASN A 418 -2.82 18.14 23.70
C ASN A 418 -2.53 18.24 22.20
N ASP A 419 -2.02 17.18 21.60
CA ASP A 419 -1.70 17.08 20.17
C ASP A 419 -1.86 15.63 19.72
N PRO A 420 -3.04 15.27 19.20
CA PRO A 420 -3.31 13.89 18.80
C PRO A 420 -2.49 13.42 17.59
N ARG A 421 -1.79 14.34 16.92
CA ARG A 421 -0.95 14.03 15.74
C ARG A 421 0.44 14.65 15.84
N PHE A 422 1.08 14.55 17.01
CA PHE A 422 2.44 15.04 17.19
C PHE A 422 3.41 14.26 16.28
N ILE A 423 4.05 14.97 15.35
CA ILE A 423 4.97 14.39 14.38
C ILE A 423 6.29 14.08 15.05
N ILE A 424 6.68 12.79 15.07
CA ILE A 424 7.97 12.31 15.61
C ILE A 424 9.06 12.16 14.53
N ILE A 425 8.67 11.85 13.29
CA ILE A 425 9.51 11.88 12.11
C ILE A 425 8.68 12.50 10.97
N PRO A 426 9.04 13.68 10.47
CA PRO A 426 8.32 14.28 9.36
C PRO A 426 8.64 13.60 8.03
N GLN A 427 7.66 13.62 7.13
CA GLN A 427 7.84 13.29 5.73
C GLN A 427 8.94 14.16 5.11
N GLY A 428 9.74 13.60 4.20
CA GLY A 428 10.80 14.33 3.49
C GLY A 428 12.16 14.30 4.19
N GLU A 429 12.25 13.87 5.45
CA GLU A 429 13.56 13.69 6.13
C GLU A 429 14.41 12.67 5.38
N ILE A 430 15.71 12.96 5.26
CA ILE A 430 16.66 12.07 4.57
C ILE A 430 16.96 10.86 5.45
N LEU A 431 16.91 9.67 4.88
CA LEU A 431 17.25 8.41 5.56
C LEU A 431 18.77 8.13 5.53
N PRO A 432 19.33 7.50 6.56
CA PRO A 432 18.69 7.12 7.83
C PRO A 432 18.42 8.32 8.74
N VAL A 433 17.33 8.28 9.48
CA VAL A 433 16.93 9.36 10.38
C VAL A 433 16.82 8.86 11.82
N LYS A 434 17.32 9.68 12.76
CA LYS A 434 17.20 9.46 14.19
C LYS A 434 16.75 10.74 14.87
N LYS A 435 15.63 10.68 15.60
CA LYS A 435 15.06 11.83 16.33
C LYS A 435 14.96 11.52 17.82
N PHE A 436 14.99 12.58 18.60
CA PHE A 436 14.88 12.55 20.06
C PHE A 436 13.76 13.48 20.48
N HIS A 437 12.82 12.94 21.26
CA HIS A 437 11.69 13.71 21.79
C HIS A 437 11.64 13.59 23.30
N ASN A 438 11.34 14.69 23.97
CA ASN A 438 11.24 14.73 25.43
C ASN A 438 9.78 14.95 25.82
N PHE A 439 9.13 13.91 26.35
CA PHE A 439 7.75 13.94 26.82
C PHE A 439 7.72 14.04 28.34
N LYS A 440 6.52 14.23 28.89
CA LYS A 440 6.29 14.33 30.34
C LYS A 440 5.08 13.49 30.73
N THR A 441 5.15 12.90 31.93
CA THR A 441 4.00 12.24 32.54
C THR A 441 2.85 13.23 32.78
N GLU A 442 1.63 12.78 32.62
CA GLU A 442 0.42 13.62 32.67
C GLU A 442 -0.23 13.70 34.04
N ALA A 443 -0.11 12.64 34.84
CA ALA A 443 -0.76 12.50 36.14
C ALA A 443 0.26 12.23 37.25
N ASP A 444 -0.10 12.61 38.45
CA ASP A 444 0.63 12.19 39.66
C ASP A 444 0.39 10.70 39.91
N GLY A 445 1.43 10.02 40.35
CA GLY A 445 1.37 8.60 40.63
C GLY A 445 1.32 7.69 39.43
N GLN A 446 1.68 8.20 38.24
CA GLN A 446 1.70 7.43 37.00
C GLN A 446 2.71 6.30 37.07
N ARG A 447 2.30 5.08 36.71
CA ARG A 447 3.12 3.87 36.70
C ARG A 447 3.26 3.24 35.33
N LEU A 448 2.43 3.62 34.36
CA LEU A 448 2.46 3.11 33.00
C LEU A 448 2.29 4.26 32.02
N ILE A 449 3.10 4.26 30.97
CA ILE A 449 3.00 5.21 29.86
C ILE A 449 2.73 4.43 28.60
N HIS A 450 1.67 4.81 27.90
CA HIS A 450 1.29 4.21 26.62
C HIS A 450 1.65 5.15 25.48
N PHE A 451 2.38 4.65 24.50
CA PHE A 451 2.74 5.34 23.26
C PHE A 451 2.03 4.67 22.11
N LYS A 452 1.16 5.41 21.43
CA LYS A 452 0.49 4.97 20.21
C LYS A 452 1.16 5.60 19.00
N PHE A 453 1.65 4.77 18.09
CA PHE A 453 2.33 5.19 16.88
C PHE A 453 1.46 4.95 15.67
N PHE A 454 1.35 5.95 14.82
CA PHE A 454 0.55 5.88 13.61
C PHE A 454 1.11 6.79 12.51
N SER A 455 0.62 6.59 11.29
CA SER A 455 0.88 7.46 10.15
C SER A 455 -0.44 8.04 9.66
N PRO A 456 -0.58 9.36 9.58
CA PRO A 456 -1.84 9.99 9.19
C PRO A 456 -2.21 9.65 7.75
N ASP A 457 -3.51 9.51 7.48
CA ASP A 457 -4.04 9.52 6.12
C ASP A 457 -4.06 10.96 5.59
N LEU A 458 -3.09 11.30 4.76
CA LEU A 458 -2.89 12.65 4.23
C LEU A 458 -4.04 13.12 3.32
N VAL A 459 -4.75 12.21 2.68
CA VAL A 459 -5.92 12.55 1.83
C VAL A 459 -7.09 13.09 2.65
N ARG A 460 -7.13 12.76 3.93
CA ARG A 460 -8.25 13.04 4.85
C ARG A 460 -7.84 13.85 6.07
N LYS A 461 -6.80 14.66 5.97
CA LYS A 461 -6.31 15.54 7.06
C LYS A 461 -7.39 16.48 7.65
N ASP A 462 -8.45 16.75 6.92
CA ASP A 462 -9.54 17.64 7.35
C ASP A 462 -10.55 16.97 8.30
N LEU A 463 -10.36 15.69 8.63
CA LEU A 463 -11.22 14.97 9.56
C LEU A 463 -10.51 14.88 10.92
N ASP A 464 -11.14 15.44 11.96
CA ASP A 464 -10.70 15.34 13.37
C ASP A 464 -10.67 13.88 13.89
N ASN A 465 -10.98 12.91 13.04
CA ASN A 465 -11.08 11.50 13.40
C ASN A 465 -9.79 10.75 13.06
N THR A 466 -9.03 10.37 14.10
CA THR A 466 -7.82 9.56 14.02
C THR A 466 -8.10 8.07 13.80
N ASP A 467 -9.37 7.62 13.84
CA ASP A 467 -9.74 6.21 13.67
C ASP A 467 -9.39 5.63 12.28
N ARG A 468 -9.05 6.51 11.32
CA ARG A 468 -8.66 6.11 9.95
C ARG A 468 -7.15 6.23 9.68
N ASP A 469 -6.40 6.75 10.64
CA ASP A 469 -4.95 6.82 10.52
C ASP A 469 -4.36 5.40 10.59
N GLU A 470 -3.32 5.16 9.81
CA GLU A 470 -2.67 3.86 9.79
C GLU A 470 -1.91 3.63 11.09
N ARG A 471 -2.39 2.72 11.92
CA ARG A 471 -1.73 2.34 13.16
C ARG A 471 -0.47 1.53 12.84
N ILE A 472 0.68 1.98 13.38
CA ILE A 472 1.98 1.34 13.22
C ILE A 472 2.25 0.39 14.37
N GLY A 473 1.93 0.81 15.60
CA GLY A 473 2.11 0.00 16.79
C GLY A 473 1.94 0.75 18.09
N ASP A 474 2.12 -0.01 19.16
CA ASP A 474 2.03 0.47 20.51
C ASP A 474 3.26 0.09 21.30
N MET A 475 3.66 0.95 22.22
CA MET A 475 4.73 0.70 23.16
C MET A 475 4.29 1.15 24.55
N TRP A 476 4.57 0.35 25.56
CA TRP A 476 4.27 0.67 26.94
C TRP A 476 5.54 0.70 27.77
N LEU A 477 5.73 1.79 28.50
CA LEU A 477 6.79 1.93 29.49
C LEU A 477 6.19 1.80 30.89
N ALA A 478 6.47 0.68 31.57
CA ALA A 478 6.17 0.55 32.98
C ALA A 478 7.25 1.24 33.81
N LEU A 479 6.82 1.95 34.84
CA LEU A 479 7.69 2.72 35.72
C LEU A 479 7.90 1.96 37.03
N ASP A 480 9.13 1.92 37.50
CA ASP A 480 9.58 1.21 38.70
C ASP A 480 8.93 1.69 40.01
N GLN A 481 8.38 2.89 40.02
CA GLN A 481 7.63 3.48 41.11
C GLN A 481 6.60 4.50 40.58
N PRO A 482 5.64 4.95 41.39
CA PRO A 482 4.79 6.06 41.00
C PRO A 482 5.60 7.35 40.85
N TYR A 483 5.47 7.98 39.68
CA TYR A 483 6.13 9.25 39.41
C TYR A 483 5.13 10.41 39.41
N PRO A 484 5.58 11.63 39.80
CA PRO A 484 4.75 12.82 39.76
C PRO A 484 4.52 13.28 38.32
N ARG A 485 3.45 14.06 38.12
CA ARG A 485 3.20 14.76 36.86
C ARG A 485 4.40 15.61 36.47
N GLY A 486 4.75 15.59 35.18
CA GLY A 486 5.87 16.36 34.63
C GLY A 486 7.21 15.62 34.66
N THR A 487 7.26 14.36 35.08
CA THR A 487 8.47 13.55 34.98
C THR A 487 8.86 13.35 33.53
N GLU A 488 10.12 13.63 33.19
CA GLU A 488 10.60 13.62 31.81
C GLU A 488 10.93 12.21 31.31
N VAL A 489 10.44 11.91 30.11
CA VAL A 489 10.66 10.65 29.37
C VAL A 489 11.26 10.96 28.03
N LEU A 490 12.45 10.44 27.79
CA LEU A 490 13.13 10.55 26.50
C LEU A 490 12.69 9.43 25.57
N VAL A 491 12.12 9.79 24.41
CA VAL A 491 11.80 8.85 23.34
C VAL A 491 12.76 9.04 22.20
N THR A 492 13.44 7.97 21.81
CA THR A 492 14.31 7.91 20.64
C THR A 492 13.61 7.14 19.55
N VAL A 493 13.58 7.69 18.35
CA VAL A 493 12.98 7.08 17.17
C VAL A 493 14.02 7.01 16.07
N GLU A 494 14.19 5.86 15.47
CA GLU A 494 15.17 5.63 14.41
C GLU A 494 14.52 4.86 13.26
N LEU A 495 14.70 5.37 12.05
CA LEU A 495 14.20 4.76 10.82
C LEU A 495 15.36 4.57 9.84
N ASP A 496 15.58 3.34 9.43
CA ASP A 496 16.60 2.94 8.47
C ASP A 496 15.95 2.24 7.27
N GLU A 497 16.41 2.59 6.08
CA GLU A 497 15.93 1.99 4.83
C GLU A 497 16.24 0.49 4.75
N GLN A 498 17.42 0.08 5.24
CA GLN A 498 17.90 -1.31 5.10
C GLN A 498 17.14 -2.29 5.99
N ASN A 499 16.80 -1.86 7.21
CA ASN A 499 16.15 -2.73 8.19
C ASN A 499 14.62 -2.78 8.04
N ASN A 500 14.05 -1.94 7.20
CA ASN A 500 12.60 -1.82 6.98
C ASN A 500 11.78 -1.82 8.29
N SER A 501 12.34 -1.21 9.34
CA SER A 501 11.76 -1.18 10.67
C SER A 501 11.93 0.19 11.33
N LEU A 502 10.85 0.60 12.01
CA LEU A 502 10.85 1.76 12.89
C LEU A 502 11.32 1.28 14.27
N GLN A 503 12.49 1.71 14.69
CA GLN A 503 13.02 1.38 16.01
C GLN A 503 12.69 2.50 16.99
N MET A 504 12.21 2.12 18.16
CA MET A 504 11.80 3.05 19.19
C MET A 504 12.32 2.63 20.55
N MET A 505 12.72 3.61 21.35
CA MET A 505 13.10 3.42 22.73
C MET A 505 12.53 4.56 23.56
N ALA A 506 11.87 4.24 24.66
CA ALA A 506 11.48 5.20 25.69
C ALA A 506 12.22 4.90 26.99
N ALA A 507 12.75 5.94 27.65
CA ALA A 507 13.45 5.82 28.92
C ALA A 507 13.15 7.02 29.83
N LEU A 508 13.12 6.79 31.15
CA LEU A 508 13.12 7.91 32.08
C LEU A 508 14.43 8.70 31.95
N LYS A 509 14.34 10.00 31.77
CA LYS A 509 15.51 10.85 31.58
C LYS A 509 16.49 10.82 32.76
N ASN A 510 15.95 10.79 33.98
CA ASN A 510 16.74 10.79 35.21
C ASN A 510 17.06 9.38 35.72
N LYS A 511 16.50 8.33 35.12
CA LYS A 511 16.74 6.92 35.46
C LYS A 511 16.72 6.08 34.17
N PRO A 512 17.78 6.17 33.32
CA PRO A 512 17.79 5.56 31.98
C PRO A 512 17.71 4.04 31.94
N GLU A 513 17.91 3.36 33.07
CA GLU A 513 17.71 1.92 33.24
C GLU A 513 16.22 1.54 33.16
N VAL A 514 15.30 2.42 33.54
CA VAL A 514 13.86 2.25 33.34
C VAL A 514 13.53 2.61 31.90
N LYS A 515 13.55 1.61 31.05
CA LYS A 515 13.38 1.79 29.59
C LYS A 515 12.64 0.64 28.95
N VAL A 516 12.05 0.92 27.80
CA VAL A 516 11.48 -0.07 26.88
C VAL A 516 11.98 0.22 25.46
N SER A 517 12.19 -0.83 24.68
CA SER A 517 12.55 -0.72 23.26
C SER A 517 11.64 -1.62 22.43
N CYS A 518 11.16 -1.10 21.32
CA CYS A 518 10.38 -1.82 20.34
C CYS A 518 10.95 -1.62 18.95
N SER A 519 10.73 -2.59 18.08
CA SER A 519 10.94 -2.49 16.66
C SER A 519 9.63 -2.81 15.96
N PHE A 520 9.09 -1.85 15.21
CA PHE A 520 7.88 -2.05 14.45
C PHE A 520 8.27 -2.42 13.03
N SER A 521 7.83 -3.59 12.58
CA SER A 521 7.91 -3.93 11.16
C SER A 521 7.03 -2.98 10.36
N ARG A 522 7.55 -2.43 9.28
CA ARG A 522 6.76 -1.60 8.34
C ARG A 522 5.64 -2.38 7.62
N GLY A 523 5.47 -3.65 7.92
CA GLY A 523 4.52 -4.54 7.26
C GLY A 523 3.14 -4.69 7.90
N GLY A 524 2.88 -4.09 9.05
CA GLY A 524 1.51 -4.05 9.55
C GLY A 524 1.22 -4.66 10.89
N ILE A 525 0.15 -4.19 11.45
CA ILE A 525 -0.42 -4.55 12.75
C ILE A 525 -1.79 -5.15 12.52
N ASN A 526 -2.13 -6.12 13.33
CA ASN A 526 -3.51 -6.48 13.56
C ASN A 526 -4.09 -5.42 14.54
N GLU A 527 -4.92 -4.51 14.02
CA GLU A 527 -5.52 -3.41 14.79
C GLU A 527 -6.38 -3.92 15.94
N GLU A 528 -7.02 -5.06 15.77
CA GLU A 528 -7.84 -5.70 16.81
C GLU A 528 -6.96 -6.16 17.98
N ILE A 529 -5.81 -6.79 17.69
CA ILE A 529 -4.83 -7.19 18.71
C ILE A 529 -4.33 -5.97 19.48
N SER A 530 -3.95 -4.89 18.78
CA SER A 530 -3.49 -3.66 19.41
C SER A 530 -4.55 -3.06 20.35
N ARG A 531 -5.81 -3.01 19.92
CA ARG A 531 -6.91 -2.48 20.73
C ARG A 531 -7.17 -3.33 21.97
N GLN A 532 -7.12 -4.65 21.86
CA GLN A 532 -7.34 -5.57 22.98
C GLN A 532 -6.18 -5.52 23.98
N VAL A 533 -4.91 -5.41 23.49
CA VAL A 533 -3.74 -5.16 24.35
C VAL A 533 -3.93 -3.85 25.12
N GLU A 534 -4.34 -2.78 24.45
CA GLU A 534 -4.58 -1.50 25.10
C GLU A 534 -5.63 -1.59 26.22
N GLN A 535 -6.74 -2.28 25.95
CA GLN A 535 -7.80 -2.45 26.93
C GLN A 535 -7.32 -3.24 28.16
N ARG A 536 -6.60 -4.34 27.93
CA ARG A 536 -6.07 -5.18 29.03
C ARG A 536 -5.00 -4.45 29.86
N ILE A 537 -4.14 -3.68 29.22
CA ILE A 537 -3.14 -2.89 29.95
C ILE A 537 -3.79 -1.79 30.80
N LYS A 538 -4.87 -1.17 30.34
CA LYS A 538 -5.65 -0.24 31.14
C LYS A 538 -6.26 -0.92 32.37
N GLU A 539 -6.77 -2.14 32.22
CA GLU A 539 -7.31 -2.94 33.31
C GLU A 539 -6.23 -3.30 34.35
N LEU A 540 -5.04 -3.71 33.87
CA LEU A 540 -3.89 -4.04 34.71
C LEU A 540 -3.33 -2.84 35.47
N ASN A 541 -3.30 -1.67 34.83
CA ASN A 541 -2.81 -0.44 35.45
C ASN A 541 -3.67 0.00 36.67
N ALA A 542 -4.93 -0.40 36.68
CA ALA A 542 -5.82 -0.13 37.82
C ALA A 542 -5.58 -1.07 39.02
N ALA A 543 -4.89 -2.21 38.83
CA ALA A 543 -4.81 -3.30 39.82
C ALA A 543 -3.43 -3.51 40.46
N ALA A 544 -2.30 -3.01 39.89
CA ALA A 544 -0.96 -3.49 40.24
C ALA A 544 -0.17 -2.62 41.22
N ASN A 545 0.31 -3.23 42.30
CA ASN A 545 1.43 -2.77 43.14
C ASN A 545 2.70 -3.55 42.74
N LEU A 546 3.37 -3.13 41.69
CA LEU A 546 4.56 -3.81 41.15
C LEU A 546 5.85 -3.43 41.91
N THR A 547 6.71 -4.40 42.18
CA THR A 547 8.04 -4.16 42.75
C THR A 547 9.02 -3.62 41.66
N GLU A 548 10.13 -2.99 42.12
CA GLU A 548 11.09 -2.31 41.21
C GLU A 548 11.72 -3.26 40.16
N THR A 549 12.11 -4.46 40.57
CA THR A 549 12.71 -5.48 39.68
C THR A 549 11.68 -6.08 38.72
N GLY A 550 10.46 -6.24 39.20
CA GLY A 550 9.37 -6.79 38.42
C GLY A 550 8.92 -5.88 37.28
N VAL A 551 8.97 -4.59 37.49
CA VAL A 551 8.63 -3.61 36.45
C VAL A 551 9.62 -3.67 35.28
N GLN A 552 10.93 -3.86 35.53
CA GLN A 552 11.92 -3.98 34.46
C GLN A 552 11.68 -5.25 33.61
N ASN A 553 11.43 -6.38 34.27
CA ASN A 553 11.13 -7.64 33.57
C ASN A 553 9.79 -7.57 32.84
N ALA A 554 8.76 -6.95 33.43
CA ALA A 554 7.47 -6.72 32.80
C ALA A 554 7.58 -5.90 31.52
N ASN A 555 8.38 -4.82 31.54
CA ASN A 555 8.60 -3.99 30.36
C ASN A 555 9.31 -4.77 29.24
N GLU A 556 10.29 -5.58 29.58
CA GLU A 556 11.04 -6.36 28.60
C GLU A 556 10.14 -7.39 27.90
N ILE A 557 9.33 -8.11 28.67
CA ILE A 557 8.39 -9.11 28.11
C ILE A 557 7.22 -8.46 27.42
N ALA A 558 6.63 -7.39 27.96
CA ALA A 558 5.60 -6.62 27.26
C ALA A 558 6.15 -6.11 25.91
N GLY A 559 7.37 -5.58 25.87
CA GLY A 559 8.03 -5.18 24.64
C GLY A 559 8.18 -6.33 23.63
N GLU A 560 8.50 -7.53 24.07
CA GLU A 560 8.64 -8.70 23.18
C GLU A 560 7.31 -9.28 22.72
N VAL A 561 6.30 -9.34 23.59
CA VAL A 561 4.93 -9.77 23.22
C VAL A 561 4.35 -8.82 22.19
N ILE A 562 4.51 -7.51 22.39
CA ILE A 562 4.04 -6.48 21.47
C ILE A 562 4.83 -6.53 20.15
N LYS A 563 6.15 -6.72 20.24
CA LYS A 563 6.99 -6.93 19.05
C LYS A 563 6.53 -8.15 18.27
N SER A 564 6.15 -9.21 18.95
CA SER A 564 5.58 -10.41 18.32
C SER A 564 4.22 -10.15 17.72
N ALA A 565 3.31 -9.50 18.42
CA ALA A 565 2.00 -9.11 17.92
C ALA A 565 2.10 -8.18 16.69
N ASN A 566 3.05 -7.25 16.67
CA ASN A 566 3.29 -6.34 15.55
C ASN A 566 3.99 -6.99 14.35
N GLN A 567 4.65 -8.12 14.53
CA GLN A 567 5.38 -8.84 13.47
C GLN A 567 4.62 -10.06 12.89
N ILE A 568 3.44 -10.34 13.38
CA ILE A 568 2.56 -11.47 12.99
C ILE A 568 2.19 -11.48 11.49
N TYR A 569 2.52 -10.46 10.74
CA TYR A 569 2.03 -10.31 9.38
C TYR A 569 2.64 -11.26 8.33
N HIS A 570 3.79 -11.95 8.57
CA HIS A 570 4.50 -12.49 7.42
C HIS A 570 5.22 -13.83 7.51
N ASN A 571 5.24 -14.57 8.64
CA ASN A 571 5.89 -15.88 8.59
C ASN A 571 5.59 -16.79 9.80
N ASP A 572 4.94 -17.93 9.56
CA ASP A 572 4.62 -18.94 10.58
C ASP A 572 5.85 -19.43 11.37
N LYS A 573 7.03 -19.47 10.74
CA LYS A 573 8.27 -19.92 11.37
C LYS A 573 8.83 -18.90 12.36
N ILE A 574 8.74 -17.60 12.03
CA ILE A 574 9.19 -16.51 12.92
C ILE A 574 8.26 -16.38 14.13
N GLN A 575 6.99 -16.69 13.97
CA GLN A 575 6.02 -16.76 15.08
C GLN A 575 6.34 -17.89 16.05
N SER A 576 6.72 -19.05 15.53
CA SER A 576 7.11 -20.21 16.33
C SER A 576 8.30 -19.90 17.24
N ASP A 577 9.37 -19.32 16.70
CA ASP A 577 10.60 -19.01 17.43
C ASP A 577 10.40 -17.95 18.52
N ARG A 578 9.45 -17.03 18.30
CA ARG A 578 9.13 -15.95 19.26
C ARG A 578 8.18 -16.39 20.36
N LEU A 579 7.24 -17.25 20.02
CA LEU A 579 6.38 -17.89 21.01
C LEU A 579 7.23 -18.75 21.95
N GLU A 580 8.24 -19.43 21.41
CA GLU A 580 9.20 -20.21 22.20
C GLU A 580 10.07 -19.32 23.10
N ALA A 581 10.50 -18.15 22.61
CA ALA A 581 11.21 -17.16 23.43
C ALA A 581 10.33 -16.59 24.56
N ALA A 582 9.07 -16.30 24.26
CA ALA A 582 8.08 -15.87 25.26
C ALA A 582 7.83 -16.98 26.30
N GLN A 583 7.73 -18.25 25.87
CA GLN A 583 7.57 -19.40 26.76
C GLN A 583 8.78 -19.62 27.68
N ASN A 584 10.02 -19.41 27.18
CA ASN A 584 11.23 -19.55 27.99
C ASN A 584 11.29 -18.46 29.08
N LYS A 585 10.85 -17.24 28.78
CA LYS A 585 10.75 -16.18 29.77
C LYS A 585 9.65 -16.44 30.80
N LEU A 586 8.54 -17.09 30.40
CA LEU A 586 7.53 -17.54 31.35
C LEU A 586 8.11 -18.52 32.40
N LYS A 587 8.96 -19.46 31.96
CA LYS A 587 9.66 -20.39 32.87
C LYS A 587 10.60 -19.68 33.85
N GLU A 588 11.24 -18.59 33.42
CA GLU A 588 12.03 -17.76 34.34
C GLU A 588 11.15 -17.14 35.43
N LEU A 589 9.92 -16.77 35.10
CA LEU A 589 8.95 -16.22 36.05
C LEU A 589 8.39 -17.24 37.04
N GLU A 590 8.26 -18.51 36.68
CA GLU A 590 7.88 -19.57 37.64
C GLU A 590 8.82 -19.59 38.84
N ASN A 591 10.12 -19.28 38.63
CA ASN A 591 11.10 -19.19 39.69
C ASN A 591 10.95 -17.96 40.59
N PHE A 592 10.26 -16.92 40.15
CA PHE A 592 10.03 -15.70 40.89
C PHE A 592 8.62 -15.59 41.50
N ALA A 593 7.70 -16.48 41.13
CA ALA A 593 6.30 -16.41 41.52
C ALA A 593 6.09 -16.44 43.04
N SER A 594 7.01 -17.06 43.80
CA SER A 594 6.94 -17.12 45.26
C SER A 594 7.39 -15.84 45.96
N GLU A 595 8.21 -15.03 45.32
CA GLU A 595 8.75 -13.78 45.89
C GLU A 595 8.09 -12.53 45.30
N GLU A 596 7.54 -12.64 44.08
CA GLU A 596 6.99 -11.52 43.35
C GLU A 596 5.63 -11.87 42.69
N ARG A 597 4.61 -12.11 43.55
CA ARG A 597 3.28 -12.54 43.14
C ARG A 597 2.61 -11.58 42.16
N ASP A 598 2.83 -10.28 42.32
CA ASP A 598 2.22 -9.25 41.45
C ASP A 598 2.76 -9.29 40.02
N ILE A 599 4.06 -9.67 39.86
CA ILE A 599 4.69 -9.84 38.57
C ILE A 599 4.17 -11.08 37.87
N ALA A 600 4.06 -12.19 38.62
CA ALA A 600 3.52 -13.42 38.09
C ALA A 600 2.06 -13.23 37.62
N GLN A 601 1.27 -12.45 38.34
CA GLN A 601 -0.11 -12.13 37.98
C GLN A 601 -0.21 -11.24 36.75
N PHE A 602 0.73 -10.28 36.58
CA PHE A 602 0.85 -9.48 35.36
C PHE A 602 1.13 -10.38 34.14
N TYR A 603 2.07 -11.30 34.25
CA TYR A 603 2.40 -12.20 33.16
C TYR A 603 1.30 -13.21 32.85
N GLN A 604 0.65 -13.76 33.86
CA GLN A 604 -0.54 -14.60 33.68
C GLN A 604 -1.54 -13.91 32.77
N THR A 605 -1.91 -12.66 33.11
CA THR A 605 -2.89 -11.88 32.35
C THR A 605 -2.41 -11.59 30.93
N MET A 606 -1.11 -11.30 30.74
CA MET A 606 -0.53 -11.08 29.41
C MET A 606 -0.55 -12.35 28.55
N PHE A 607 -0.32 -13.53 29.12
CA PHE A 607 -0.35 -14.78 28.37
C PHE A 607 -1.76 -15.28 28.10
N GLU A 608 -2.69 -15.09 29.01
CA GLU A 608 -4.13 -15.32 28.77
C GLU A 608 -4.59 -14.44 27.62
N PHE A 609 -4.17 -13.18 27.61
CA PHE A 609 -4.42 -12.26 26.50
C PHE A 609 -3.83 -12.77 25.17
N VAL A 610 -2.56 -13.21 25.14
CA VAL A 610 -1.95 -13.76 23.91
C VAL A 610 -2.73 -14.98 23.41
N LEU A 611 -3.18 -15.85 24.29
CA LEU A 611 -4.00 -17.01 23.94
C LEU A 611 -5.38 -16.60 23.42
N GLU A 612 -6.00 -15.58 23.98
CA GLU A 612 -7.32 -15.12 23.60
C GLU A 612 -7.30 -14.39 22.24
N VAL A 613 -6.31 -13.53 22.05
CA VAL A 613 -6.24 -12.61 20.90
C VAL A 613 -5.45 -13.17 19.72
N CYS A 614 -4.42 -13.93 19.99
CA CYS A 614 -3.55 -14.51 18.97
C CYS A 614 -3.91 -15.97 18.66
N ASP A 615 -5.06 -16.45 19.10
CA ASP A 615 -5.50 -17.85 18.98
C ASP A 615 -5.38 -18.41 17.55
N SER A 616 -5.83 -17.64 16.58
CA SER A 616 -5.77 -18.02 15.15
C SER A 616 -4.37 -17.99 14.54
N LEU A 617 -3.39 -17.43 15.25
CA LEU A 617 -2.03 -17.19 14.79
C LEU A 617 -1.02 -18.15 15.41
N ILE A 618 -1.43 -18.91 16.45
CA ILE A 618 -0.58 -19.82 17.19
C ILE A 618 -0.76 -21.24 16.64
N HIS A 619 0.36 -21.90 16.29
CA HIS A 619 0.30 -23.29 15.88
C HIS A 619 -0.31 -24.16 16.99
N PRO A 620 -1.22 -25.12 16.68
CA PRO A 620 -1.98 -25.88 17.71
C PRO A 620 -1.11 -26.51 18.81
N THR A 621 0.07 -27.02 18.44
CA THR A 621 1.02 -27.64 19.40
C THR A 621 1.59 -26.63 20.40
N GLN A 622 1.80 -25.40 19.96
CA GLN A 622 2.34 -24.31 20.79
C GLN A 622 1.25 -23.68 21.65
N LYS A 623 0.04 -23.57 21.11
CA LYS A 623 -1.14 -23.17 21.87
C LYS A 623 -1.37 -24.06 23.08
N GLN A 624 -1.33 -25.38 22.88
CA GLN A 624 -1.49 -26.34 23.96
C GLN A 624 -0.40 -26.19 25.03
N ARG A 625 0.83 -25.94 24.60
CA ARG A 625 1.98 -25.72 25.48
C ARG A 625 1.84 -24.42 26.30
N LEU A 626 1.40 -23.34 25.66
CA LEU A 626 1.12 -22.06 26.30
C LEU A 626 -0.04 -22.16 27.31
N GLN A 627 -1.11 -22.89 26.97
CA GLN A 627 -2.22 -23.16 27.87
C GLN A 627 -1.78 -23.93 29.13
N THR A 628 -0.89 -24.93 28.97
CA THR A 628 -0.34 -25.65 30.12
C THR A 628 0.47 -24.73 31.02
N LEU A 629 1.31 -23.87 30.45
CA LEU A 629 2.12 -22.90 31.20
C LEU A 629 1.26 -21.87 31.95
N VAL A 630 0.16 -21.42 31.38
CA VAL A 630 -0.81 -20.53 32.05
C VAL A 630 -1.46 -21.27 33.22
N GLN A 631 -1.84 -22.55 33.05
CA GLN A 631 -2.39 -23.36 34.12
C GLN A 631 -1.41 -23.57 35.28
N ASP A 632 -0.14 -23.87 34.95
CA ASP A 632 0.93 -24.05 35.95
C ASP A 632 1.19 -22.74 36.71
N LEU A 633 1.16 -21.60 36.01
CA LEU A 633 1.30 -20.28 36.64
C LEU A 633 0.12 -19.93 37.53
N ASN A 634 -1.11 -20.25 37.12
CA ASN A 634 -2.30 -20.10 37.95
C ASN A 634 -2.21 -20.91 39.27
N GLN A 635 -1.75 -22.16 39.15
CA GLN A 635 -1.55 -23.04 40.30
C GLN A 635 -0.44 -22.54 41.23
N ALA A 636 0.60 -21.89 40.71
CA ALA A 636 1.67 -21.30 41.52
C ALA A 636 1.28 -19.99 42.18
N LEU A 637 0.26 -19.30 41.66
CA LEU A 637 -0.28 -18.05 42.23
C LEU A 637 -1.38 -18.29 43.31
N GLU A 638 -2.06 -19.45 43.28
CA GLU A 638 -2.98 -19.92 44.34
C GLU A 638 -2.18 -20.33 45.59
#